data_653429f6512f775fcaf94df6adad289e
#
_entry.id   653429f6512f775fcaf94df6adad289e
#
_cell.length_a   1.000
_cell.length_b   1.000
_cell.length_c   1.000
_cell.angle_alpha   90.00
_cell.angle_beta   90.00
_cell.angle_gamma   90.00
#
_symmetry.space_group_name_H-M   'P 1'
#
loop_
_entity.id
_entity.type
_entity.pdbx_description
1 polymer ?
#
loop_
_entity_poly.entity_id
_entity_poly.type
_entity_poly.pdbx_seq_one_letter_code
_entity_poly.pdbx_strand_id
1 'polypeptide(L)'
;MKTDFVQSGGFLTIDTPFGANDLLLDGMEGAEGISELFKFNLFMRSGSSSLSASTIVGKNVTVTMEVEGGSKRYIHGIVSRFIQSGYDVDFATYQAELVPSLWLLTLSRDRKIYQTKSILDIVKAVLGEGSITFSDKTSGTYTALDYCVQYDETDFDFIARLMEHAGIFYYFTFTSSGHTMVLGDAASAHISCAGASTLRFFPRTGQTNPIDTVYRFEFEKRVALKSATVSDYDFIKPATSLSGNNAATTGSGAIYEFGTGSATASESTAKAKIRVDAAQVTSTLLRGDSFAYALNAGTSFTLSDHFISTLNALHVVRRVHHTARDDLYSNSFEAFPAASAFRPPMVTPLPRAMGSETAKVVGPSGEEIWTDQYGRIKVQFPWDRDGKGDDKSSCWIRVSQSLAGVGFGALFLPRIGQEVVVSYLNADPSRPLITGSVYNGTNTTPVKLPDHQTQSTIATWSSKQGTAGNIVRFEDKKDAEQLYFHAQKDLLTEIENALTTTVIAGAEIHTVKKGDRTVDVQTGNETHNVKGTRTLDITGDETHKNGAKFTQNVKGDFELVVDGKLTITVTGAVQIKSSADVLLDAGTSLTSKAAQALTQQAGTALTNKAGTELTNQAGTNLLNKAGVNLTNQASVQLENKGAMIVSKADAMHNVEAGAMLTLKGALTQIN
;
A
#
# COMPACT_ATOMS: atom_id res chain seq x y z
N MET A 1 14.97 -27.33 75.31
CA MET A 1 13.79 -26.53 74.90
C MET A 1 14.21 -25.76 73.69
N LYS A 2 13.64 -25.97 72.54
CA LYS A 2 13.82 -25.06 71.42
C LYS A 2 13.19 -23.75 71.89
N THR A 3 13.99 -22.73 72.10
CA THR A 3 13.50 -21.34 72.28
C THR A 3 12.82 -20.98 70.96
N ASP A 4 11.50 -20.83 71.01
CA ASP A 4 10.72 -20.35 69.86
C ASP A 4 11.12 -18.87 69.65
N PHE A 5 11.97 -18.62 68.67
CA PHE A 5 12.34 -17.27 68.28
C PHE A 5 11.11 -16.65 67.58
N VAL A 6 10.68 -15.48 68.07
CA VAL A 6 9.53 -14.76 67.54
C VAL A 6 9.98 -13.39 67.06
N GLN A 7 9.42 -12.95 65.95
CA GLN A 7 9.69 -11.65 65.38
C GLN A 7 8.71 -10.55 65.84
N SER A 8 7.65 -10.93 66.62
CA SER A 8 6.69 -9.95 67.07
C SER A 8 7.31 -8.95 68.08
N GLY A 9 7.13 -7.63 67.82
CA GLY A 9 7.75 -6.57 68.60
C GLY A 9 9.18 -6.21 68.13
N GLY A 10 9.72 -6.87 67.11
CA GLY A 10 10.96 -6.49 66.48
C GLY A 10 10.79 -5.27 65.55
N PHE A 11 11.86 -4.51 65.40
CA PHE A 11 11.92 -3.37 64.48
C PHE A 11 11.62 -3.78 63.01
N LEU A 12 12.13 -4.90 62.57
CA LEU A 12 11.84 -5.53 61.27
C LEU A 12 11.10 -6.84 61.44
N THR A 13 10.02 -6.97 60.69
CA THR A 13 9.25 -8.21 60.62
C THR A 13 8.96 -8.56 59.17
N ILE A 14 8.78 -9.84 58.88
CA ILE A 14 8.46 -10.32 57.53
C ILE A 14 7.25 -11.25 57.59
N ASP A 15 6.31 -11.00 56.67
CA ASP A 15 5.18 -11.90 56.39
C ASP A 15 5.44 -12.67 55.10
N THR A 16 5.43 -14.00 55.19
CA THR A 16 5.79 -14.91 54.10
C THR A 16 4.77 -16.05 54.01
N PRO A 17 4.74 -16.79 52.91
CA PRO A 17 3.94 -18.01 52.76
C PRO A 17 4.30 -19.16 53.74
N PHE A 18 5.37 -19.04 54.48
CA PHE A 18 5.71 -19.93 55.60
C PHE A 18 4.98 -19.52 56.88
N GLY A 19 5.13 -20.28 57.96
CA GLY A 19 4.61 -19.89 59.24
C GLY A 19 5.16 -18.58 59.76
N ALA A 20 4.46 -17.93 60.71
CA ALA A 20 4.71 -16.57 61.17
C ALA A 20 6.14 -16.32 61.70
N ASN A 21 6.84 -17.34 62.19
CA ASN A 21 8.20 -17.26 62.73
C ASN A 21 9.18 -18.23 62.06
N ASP A 22 8.78 -18.85 60.91
CA ASP A 22 9.67 -19.76 60.21
C ASP A 22 10.85 -19.05 59.55
N LEU A 23 10.65 -17.82 59.12
CA LEU A 23 11.71 -16.91 58.70
C LEU A 23 11.69 -15.67 59.59
N LEU A 24 12.85 -15.29 60.13
CA LEU A 24 13.08 -14.09 60.89
C LEU A 24 13.92 -13.13 60.06
N LEU A 25 13.50 -11.89 59.93
CA LEU A 25 14.21 -10.87 59.15
C LEU A 25 15.30 -10.19 59.96
N ASP A 26 16.55 -10.34 59.57
CA ASP A 26 17.74 -9.73 60.22
C ASP A 26 18.11 -8.40 59.59
N GLY A 27 17.78 -8.24 58.31
CA GLY A 27 18.12 -7.00 57.64
C GLY A 27 17.58 -6.92 56.24
N MET A 28 17.60 -5.74 55.71
CA MET A 28 17.15 -5.42 54.37
C MET A 28 18.01 -4.31 53.77
N GLU A 29 18.39 -4.46 52.53
CA GLU A 29 18.97 -3.37 51.74
C GLU A 29 18.33 -3.36 50.34
N GLY A 30 18.16 -2.17 49.76
CA GLY A 30 17.56 -2.09 48.43
C GLY A 30 17.28 -0.68 47.97
N ALA A 31 16.85 -0.57 46.73
CA ALA A 31 16.59 0.72 46.14
C ALA A 31 15.22 0.73 45.46
N GLU A 32 14.60 1.89 45.47
CA GLU A 32 13.43 2.24 44.69
C GLU A 32 13.62 3.59 43.99
N GLY A 33 13.04 3.78 42.81
CA GLY A 33 13.16 5.02 42.06
C GLY A 33 11.94 5.30 41.19
N ILE A 34 11.75 6.55 40.78
CA ILE A 34 10.71 6.91 39.81
C ILE A 34 11.10 6.34 38.47
N SER A 35 10.17 5.62 37.84
CA SER A 35 10.35 4.89 36.56
C SER A 35 11.44 3.82 36.65
N GLU A 36 11.60 3.22 37.81
CA GLU A 36 12.53 2.12 38.06
C GLU A 36 11.76 0.97 38.78
N LEU A 37 12.17 -0.26 38.49
CA LEU A 37 11.73 -1.42 39.28
C LEU A 37 12.48 -1.41 40.62
N PHE A 38 11.75 -1.44 41.73
CA PHE A 38 12.41 -1.59 43.00
C PHE A 38 13.03 -2.98 43.16
N LYS A 39 14.07 -3.06 43.96
CA LYS A 39 14.74 -4.29 44.30
C LYS A 39 15.26 -4.22 45.73
N PHE A 40 14.85 -5.17 46.57
CA PHE A 40 15.31 -5.30 47.93
C PHE A 40 15.90 -6.71 48.18
N ASN A 41 17.05 -6.77 48.76
CA ASN A 41 17.68 -7.97 49.28
C ASN A 41 17.27 -8.11 50.75
N LEU A 42 16.66 -9.21 51.10
CA LEU A 42 16.25 -9.55 52.45
C LEU A 42 17.21 -10.57 53.02
N PHE A 43 17.72 -10.32 54.19
CA PHE A 43 18.62 -11.20 54.93
C PHE A 43 17.83 -11.80 56.10
N MET A 44 17.77 -13.13 56.13
CA MET A 44 16.85 -13.86 57.00
C MET A 44 17.55 -15.05 57.63
N ARG A 45 17.05 -15.47 58.78
CA ARG A 45 17.41 -16.74 59.45
C ARG A 45 16.20 -17.57 59.79
N SER A 46 16.46 -18.86 59.96
CA SER A 46 15.41 -19.82 60.34
C SER A 46 15.98 -20.94 61.15
N GLY A 47 15.22 -21.39 62.15
CA GLY A 47 15.54 -22.65 62.86
C GLY A 47 15.46 -23.92 61.97
N SER A 48 14.90 -23.80 60.78
CA SER A 48 14.78 -24.90 59.79
C SER A 48 15.81 -24.71 58.68
N SER A 49 16.58 -25.73 58.38
CA SER A 49 17.49 -25.80 57.24
C SER A 49 16.89 -26.37 56.00
N SER A 50 15.55 -26.64 56.00
CA SER A 50 14.85 -27.35 54.95
C SER A 50 13.63 -26.60 54.37
N LEU A 51 13.65 -25.23 54.45
CA LEU A 51 12.60 -24.44 53.83
C LEU A 51 12.64 -24.57 52.30
N SER A 52 11.50 -24.90 51.72
CA SER A 52 11.41 -25.13 50.28
C SER A 52 11.34 -23.81 49.51
N ALA A 53 12.30 -23.56 48.60
CA ALA A 53 12.26 -22.38 47.73
C ALA A 53 10.96 -22.30 46.88
N SER A 54 10.37 -23.39 46.50
CA SER A 54 9.13 -23.44 45.71
C SER A 54 7.91 -22.87 46.46
N THR A 55 7.98 -22.82 47.79
CA THR A 55 6.90 -22.21 48.61
C THR A 55 6.89 -20.70 48.55
N ILE A 56 8.05 -20.06 48.38
CA ILE A 56 8.20 -18.61 48.49
C ILE A 56 8.50 -17.92 47.15
N VAL A 57 9.23 -18.57 46.24
CA VAL A 57 9.56 -17.98 44.92
C VAL A 57 8.29 -17.74 44.11
N GLY A 58 8.15 -16.52 43.58
CA GLY A 58 6.95 -16.04 42.87
C GLY A 58 5.78 -15.69 43.77
N LYS A 59 5.96 -15.72 45.11
CA LYS A 59 4.91 -15.39 46.07
C LYS A 59 5.12 -14.01 46.69
N ASN A 60 4.02 -13.44 47.16
CA ASN A 60 4.02 -12.18 47.85
C ASN A 60 4.68 -12.28 49.23
N VAL A 61 5.44 -11.26 49.58
CA VAL A 61 6.08 -11.09 50.87
C VAL A 61 5.96 -9.62 51.27
N THR A 62 5.73 -9.38 52.55
CA THR A 62 5.64 -8.05 53.12
C THR A 62 6.70 -7.89 54.20
N VAL A 63 7.58 -6.89 54.05
CA VAL A 63 8.43 -6.42 55.12
C VAL A 63 7.69 -5.30 55.86
N THR A 64 7.65 -5.38 57.16
CA THR A 64 7.13 -4.30 58.03
C THR A 64 8.26 -3.75 58.87
N MET A 65 8.44 -2.43 58.86
CA MET A 65 9.29 -1.68 59.78
C MET A 65 8.34 -0.99 60.76
N GLU A 66 8.48 -1.30 62.05
CA GLU A 66 7.74 -0.65 63.14
C GLU A 66 8.57 0.49 63.73
N VAL A 67 8.06 1.71 63.56
CA VAL A 67 8.72 2.92 63.97
C VAL A 67 8.37 3.27 65.41
N GLU A 68 9.26 3.92 66.15
CA GLU A 68 8.98 4.45 67.45
C GLU A 68 7.69 5.32 67.43
N GLY A 69 6.75 5.05 68.33
CA GLY A 69 5.42 5.66 68.27
C GLY A 69 4.33 4.84 67.57
N GLY A 70 4.63 3.61 67.11
CA GLY A 70 3.66 2.65 66.56
C GLY A 70 3.28 2.85 65.08
N SER A 71 3.92 3.81 64.40
CA SER A 71 3.75 3.95 62.94
C SER A 71 4.44 2.79 62.23
N LYS A 72 3.82 2.28 61.15
CA LYS A 72 4.38 1.16 60.37
C LYS A 72 4.65 1.57 58.92
N ARG A 73 5.82 1.20 58.45
CA ARG A 73 6.12 1.24 57.00
C ARG A 73 6.11 -0.18 56.43
N TYR A 74 5.50 -0.32 55.27
CA TYR A 74 5.46 -1.58 54.54
C TYR A 74 6.27 -1.52 53.29
N ILE A 75 6.92 -2.63 52.93
CA ILE A 75 7.52 -2.90 51.64
C ILE A 75 6.98 -4.26 51.18
N HIS A 76 6.13 -4.25 50.17
CA HIS A 76 5.49 -5.43 49.67
C HIS A 76 6.00 -5.72 48.24
N GLY A 77 6.25 -6.99 47.94
CA GLY A 77 6.63 -7.42 46.57
C GLY A 77 6.50 -8.90 46.41
N ILE A 78 7.02 -9.40 45.32
CA ILE A 78 7.16 -10.84 45.03
C ILE A 78 8.62 -11.24 45.16
N VAL A 79 8.87 -12.46 45.62
CA VAL A 79 10.21 -13.03 45.70
C VAL A 79 10.64 -13.53 44.33
N SER A 80 11.60 -12.85 43.69
CA SER A 80 12.19 -13.27 42.41
C SER A 80 13.24 -14.35 42.56
N ARG A 81 13.93 -14.36 43.72
CA ARG A 81 15.04 -15.26 44.01
C ARG A 81 15.10 -15.57 45.50
N PHE A 82 15.33 -16.85 45.82
CA PHE A 82 15.53 -17.31 47.21
C PHE A 82 16.77 -18.17 47.30
N ILE A 83 17.62 -17.90 48.29
CA ILE A 83 18.90 -18.58 48.49
C ILE A 83 19.00 -19.06 49.94
N GLN A 84 19.42 -20.29 50.16
CA GLN A 84 19.95 -20.73 51.43
C GLN A 84 21.46 -20.52 51.38
N SER A 85 21.96 -19.56 52.20
CA SER A 85 23.32 -19.04 52.08
C SER A 85 24.29 -19.68 53.08
N GLY A 86 23.78 -20.31 54.11
CA GLY A 86 24.66 -20.94 55.10
C GLY A 86 23.90 -21.50 56.30
N TYR A 87 24.66 -21.93 57.29
CA TYR A 87 24.16 -22.41 58.57
C TYR A 87 25.17 -22.01 59.66
N ASP A 88 24.72 -21.41 60.72
CA ASP A 88 25.49 -21.19 61.91
C ASP A 88 25.08 -22.19 63.01
N VAL A 89 25.51 -22.00 64.26
CA VAL A 89 25.27 -22.98 65.32
C VAL A 89 23.77 -23.29 65.55
N ASP A 90 22.90 -22.27 65.38
CA ASP A 90 21.51 -22.39 65.73
C ASP A 90 20.53 -22.14 64.54
N PHE A 91 21.00 -21.48 63.47
CA PHE A 91 20.16 -20.99 62.38
C PHE A 91 20.72 -21.35 61.00
N ALA A 92 19.83 -21.68 60.12
CA ALA A 92 20.08 -21.62 58.67
C ALA A 92 19.85 -20.18 58.19
N THR A 93 20.76 -19.67 57.38
CA THR A 93 20.68 -18.30 56.81
C THR A 93 20.12 -18.34 55.41
N TYR A 94 19.20 -17.42 55.15
CA TYR A 94 18.49 -17.29 53.89
C TYR A 94 18.58 -15.90 53.32
N GLN A 95 18.53 -15.77 52.03
CA GLN A 95 18.40 -14.48 51.34
C GLN A 95 17.26 -14.54 50.34
N ALA A 96 16.50 -13.45 50.20
CA ALA A 96 15.51 -13.30 49.17
C ALA A 96 15.65 -11.97 48.44
N GLU A 97 15.37 -12.00 47.17
CA GLU A 97 15.28 -10.78 46.35
C GLU A 97 13.77 -10.47 46.16
N LEU A 98 13.37 -9.30 46.62
CA LEU A 98 12.00 -8.79 46.55
C LEU A 98 11.88 -7.75 45.45
N VAL A 99 10.95 -7.94 44.53
CA VAL A 99 10.72 -7.09 43.35
C VAL A 99 9.21 -6.76 43.19
N PRO A 100 8.83 -5.71 42.45
CA PRO A 100 7.43 -5.47 42.18
C PRO A 100 6.83 -6.53 41.27
N SER A 101 5.51 -6.70 41.30
CA SER A 101 4.80 -7.56 40.34
C SER A 101 5.03 -7.15 38.89
N LEU A 102 5.27 -5.86 38.64
CA LEU A 102 5.67 -5.33 37.32
C LEU A 102 6.91 -6.01 36.76
N TRP A 103 7.84 -6.49 37.60
CA TRP A 103 9.04 -7.23 37.20
C TRP A 103 8.71 -8.50 36.40
N LEU A 104 7.54 -9.13 36.64
CA LEU A 104 7.13 -10.33 35.89
C LEU A 104 7.01 -10.05 34.39
N LEU A 105 6.70 -8.82 33.98
CA LEU A 105 6.63 -8.43 32.59
C LEU A 105 8.00 -8.44 31.88
N THR A 106 9.11 -8.50 32.65
CA THR A 106 10.47 -8.67 32.06
C THR A 106 10.71 -10.10 31.57
N LEU A 107 9.88 -11.06 32.00
CA LEU A 107 10.00 -12.49 31.66
C LEU A 107 9.18 -12.85 30.41
N SER A 108 8.21 -12.05 30.04
CA SER A 108 7.38 -12.21 28.85
C SER A 108 7.95 -11.41 27.69
N ARG A 109 7.98 -12.01 26.49
CA ARG A 109 8.44 -11.36 25.26
C ARG A 109 7.48 -11.71 24.14
N ASP A 110 7.06 -10.70 23.36
CA ASP A 110 6.05 -10.93 22.34
C ASP A 110 6.24 -10.05 21.09
N ARG A 111 5.44 -10.37 20.07
CA ARG A 111 5.10 -9.52 18.92
C ARG A 111 3.59 -9.34 18.90
N LYS A 112 3.14 -8.09 19.09
CA LYS A 112 1.71 -7.77 19.18
C LYS A 112 1.41 -6.44 18.53
N ILE A 113 0.24 -6.35 17.88
CA ILE A 113 -0.21 -5.15 17.18
C ILE A 113 -1.31 -4.47 17.98
N TYR A 114 -1.16 -3.17 18.19
CA TYR A 114 -2.16 -2.30 18.79
C TYR A 114 -2.57 -1.24 17.77
N GLN A 115 -3.87 -1.09 17.55
CA GLN A 115 -4.44 -0.13 16.60
C GLN A 115 -5.45 0.76 17.27
N THR A 116 -5.52 2.04 16.86
CA THR A 116 -6.51 3.02 17.34
C THR A 116 -6.59 3.14 18.86
N LYS A 117 -5.44 3.00 19.54
CA LYS A 117 -5.31 3.12 20.99
C LYS A 117 -4.30 4.20 21.36
N SER A 118 -4.57 4.96 22.41
CA SER A 118 -3.57 5.85 22.97
C SER A 118 -2.45 5.07 23.66
N ILE A 119 -1.29 5.70 23.81
CA ILE A 119 -0.17 5.10 24.58
C ILE A 119 -0.64 4.69 25.98
N LEU A 120 -1.41 5.53 26.66
CA LEU A 120 -1.91 5.25 27.99
C LEU A 120 -2.85 4.04 28.02
N ASP A 121 -3.73 3.90 26.99
CA ASP A 121 -4.63 2.73 26.88
C ASP A 121 -3.85 1.44 26.61
N ILE A 122 -2.78 1.52 25.80
CA ILE A 122 -1.90 0.37 25.56
C ILE A 122 -1.20 -0.05 26.86
N VAL A 123 -0.61 0.91 27.59
CA VAL A 123 0.04 0.64 28.89
C VAL A 123 -0.94 -0.01 29.86
N LYS A 124 -2.12 0.55 30.01
CA LYS A 124 -3.17 -0.03 30.88
C LYS A 124 -3.59 -1.43 30.46
N ALA A 125 -3.68 -1.69 29.15
CA ALA A 125 -4.04 -3.02 28.64
C ALA A 125 -2.96 -4.05 29.01
N VAL A 126 -1.68 -3.73 28.80
CA VAL A 126 -0.57 -4.63 29.16
C VAL A 126 -0.50 -4.85 30.68
N LEU A 127 -0.65 -3.78 31.49
CA LEU A 127 -0.70 -3.91 32.95
C LEU A 127 -1.88 -4.79 33.39
N GLY A 128 -3.04 -4.66 32.75
CA GLY A 128 -4.21 -5.49 33.02
C GLY A 128 -4.00 -6.96 32.65
N GLU A 129 -3.43 -7.24 31.48
CA GLU A 129 -3.04 -8.59 31.03
C GLU A 129 -2.06 -9.25 32.01
N GLY A 130 -1.09 -8.48 32.52
CA GLY A 130 -0.13 -8.92 33.53
C GLY A 130 -0.68 -8.96 34.97
N SER A 131 -1.95 -8.60 35.18
CA SER A 131 -2.58 -8.51 36.51
C SER A 131 -1.82 -7.58 37.48
N ILE A 132 -1.23 -6.50 36.96
CA ILE A 132 -0.50 -5.51 37.75
C ILE A 132 -1.48 -4.50 38.36
N THR A 133 -1.46 -4.35 39.68
CA THR A 133 -2.26 -3.34 40.38
C THR A 133 -1.67 -1.96 40.13
N PHE A 134 -2.47 -1.03 39.56
CA PHE A 134 -2.04 0.33 39.28
C PHE A 134 -3.11 1.37 39.62
N SER A 135 -2.66 2.61 39.80
CA SER A 135 -3.49 3.80 39.95
C SER A 135 -3.09 4.85 38.94
N ASP A 136 -4.02 5.28 38.13
CA ASP A 136 -3.78 6.33 37.13
C ASP A 136 -3.99 7.71 37.73
N LYS A 137 -2.92 8.51 37.77
CA LYS A 137 -2.87 9.93 38.19
C LYS A 137 -2.39 10.83 37.06
N THR A 138 -2.44 10.35 35.81
CA THR A 138 -2.13 11.19 34.64
C THR A 138 -3.21 12.23 34.42
N SER A 139 -2.82 13.39 33.94
CA SER A 139 -3.71 14.52 33.65
C SER A 139 -3.68 14.97 32.21
N GLY A 140 -2.70 14.49 31.42
CA GLY A 140 -2.51 14.82 30.03
C GLY A 140 -3.50 14.12 29.10
N THR A 141 -3.64 14.65 27.89
CA THR A 141 -4.40 14.01 26.80
C THR A 141 -3.44 13.26 25.88
N TYR A 142 -3.74 12.01 25.61
CA TYR A 142 -2.94 11.13 24.76
C TYR A 142 -3.72 10.77 23.51
N THR A 143 -3.20 11.22 22.35
CA THR A 143 -3.81 10.93 21.04
C THR A 143 -3.73 9.43 20.73
N ALA A 144 -4.79 8.87 20.17
CA ALA A 144 -4.77 7.50 19.69
C ALA A 144 -3.79 7.34 18.53
N LEU A 145 -2.94 6.34 18.61
CA LEU A 145 -2.04 5.93 17.55
C LEU A 145 -2.78 5.06 16.55
N ASP A 146 -2.61 5.30 15.26
CA ASP A 146 -3.16 4.43 14.22
C ASP A 146 -2.61 3.01 14.34
N TYR A 147 -1.30 2.90 14.65
CA TYR A 147 -0.59 1.64 14.67
C TYR A 147 0.61 1.69 15.62
N CYS A 148 0.70 0.72 16.50
CA CYS A 148 1.81 0.56 17.44
C CYS A 148 2.12 -0.92 17.57
N VAL A 149 3.38 -1.29 17.42
CA VAL A 149 3.83 -2.68 17.45
C VAL A 149 4.78 -2.89 18.60
N GLN A 150 4.47 -3.86 19.44
CA GLN A 150 5.46 -4.54 20.27
C GLN A 150 6.23 -5.52 19.37
N TYR A 151 7.56 -5.45 19.36
CA TYR A 151 8.34 -6.21 18.41
C TYR A 151 9.62 -6.76 19.03
N ASP A 152 9.63 -8.05 19.33
CA ASP A 152 10.76 -8.76 19.93
C ASP A 152 11.33 -8.10 21.19
N GLU A 153 10.48 -7.49 22.00
CA GLU A 153 10.83 -6.84 23.25
C GLU A 153 9.99 -7.42 24.40
N THR A 154 10.45 -7.26 25.63
CA THR A 154 9.66 -7.70 26.78
C THR A 154 8.43 -6.82 26.95
N ASP A 155 7.37 -7.34 27.61
CA ASP A 155 6.18 -6.55 27.93
C ASP A 155 6.57 -5.33 28.76
N PHE A 156 7.55 -5.48 29.64
CA PHE A 156 8.09 -4.37 30.43
C PHE A 156 8.79 -3.31 29.56
N ASP A 157 9.72 -3.72 28.70
CA ASP A 157 10.44 -2.79 27.82
C ASP A 157 9.46 -2.06 26.89
N PHE A 158 8.45 -2.78 26.38
CA PHE A 158 7.41 -2.21 25.55
C PHE A 158 6.67 -1.06 26.23
N ILE A 159 6.12 -1.29 27.44
CA ILE A 159 5.41 -0.22 28.15
C ILE A 159 6.37 0.85 28.69
N ALA A 160 7.59 0.49 29.10
CA ALA A 160 8.59 1.45 29.58
C ALA A 160 8.94 2.47 28.49
N ARG A 161 9.32 2.03 27.28
CA ARG A 161 9.61 2.96 26.19
C ARG A 161 8.40 3.81 25.77
N LEU A 162 7.20 3.26 25.80
CA LEU A 162 5.97 4.03 25.50
C LEU A 162 5.74 5.12 26.54
N MET A 163 5.89 4.80 27.82
CA MET A 163 5.79 5.78 28.91
C MET A 163 6.87 6.84 28.81
N GLU A 164 8.12 6.46 28.57
CA GLU A 164 9.25 7.39 28.36
C GLU A 164 8.96 8.37 27.19
N HIS A 165 8.45 7.85 26.07
CA HIS A 165 8.08 8.67 24.92
C HIS A 165 6.94 9.67 25.21
N ALA A 166 5.97 9.24 25.99
CA ALA A 166 4.82 10.06 26.37
C ALA A 166 5.10 10.97 27.57
N GLY A 167 6.26 10.80 28.24
CA GLY A 167 6.59 11.52 29.46
C GLY A 167 5.79 11.08 30.68
N ILE A 168 5.29 9.85 30.67
CA ILE A 168 4.59 9.22 31.78
C ILE A 168 5.63 8.56 32.67
N PHE A 169 5.61 8.89 33.94
CA PHE A 169 6.43 8.24 34.95
C PHE A 169 5.60 7.34 35.84
N TYR A 170 6.27 6.45 36.56
CA TYR A 170 5.60 5.63 37.58
C TYR A 170 6.45 5.52 38.85
N TYR A 171 5.83 5.19 39.95
CA TYR A 171 6.43 4.83 41.20
C TYR A 171 5.52 3.87 41.97
N PHE A 172 5.99 3.34 43.12
CA PHE A 172 5.19 2.37 43.88
C PHE A 172 4.78 2.94 45.24
N THR A 173 3.56 2.59 45.65
CA THR A 173 3.09 2.77 47.00
C THR A 173 2.83 1.41 47.62
N PHE A 174 2.98 1.32 48.94
CA PHE A 174 2.95 0.07 49.66
C PHE A 174 1.90 0.07 50.74
N THR A 175 1.25 -1.09 50.97
CA THR A 175 0.37 -1.38 52.09
C THR A 175 0.80 -2.71 52.72
N SER A 176 0.15 -3.09 53.86
CA SER A 176 0.42 -4.38 54.51
C SER A 176 0.12 -5.60 53.63
N SER A 177 -0.72 -5.45 52.58
CA SER A 177 -1.20 -6.56 51.75
C SER A 177 -0.93 -6.41 50.27
N GLY A 178 -0.27 -5.31 49.85
CA GLY A 178 -0.04 -5.06 48.43
C GLY A 178 0.85 -3.87 48.15
N HIS A 179 1.27 -3.79 46.86
CA HIS A 179 1.86 -2.60 46.30
C HIS A 179 1.08 -2.15 45.06
N THR A 180 1.06 -0.86 44.82
CA THR A 180 0.34 -0.25 43.71
C THR A 180 1.30 0.59 42.87
N MET A 181 1.36 0.34 41.58
CA MET A 181 2.07 1.19 40.62
C MET A 181 1.24 2.45 40.36
N VAL A 182 1.80 3.62 40.66
CA VAL A 182 1.14 4.91 40.40
C VAL A 182 1.70 5.48 39.11
N LEU A 183 0.83 5.72 38.13
CA LEU A 183 1.16 6.40 36.88
C LEU A 183 0.96 7.89 37.02
N GLY A 184 1.91 8.71 36.59
CA GLY A 184 1.82 10.17 36.64
C GLY A 184 2.47 10.85 35.44
N ASP A 185 2.06 12.08 35.16
CA ASP A 185 2.62 12.93 34.10
C ASP A 185 2.75 14.41 34.52
N ALA A 186 2.43 14.71 35.76
CA ALA A 186 2.46 16.06 36.31
C ALA A 186 2.85 16.05 37.80
N ALA A 187 3.27 17.20 38.32
CA ALA A 187 3.64 17.34 39.72
C ALA A 187 2.53 16.95 40.70
N SER A 188 1.25 17.07 40.28
CA SER A 188 0.08 16.66 41.09
C SER A 188 -0.02 15.15 41.32
N ALA A 189 0.71 14.34 40.57
CA ALA A 189 0.77 12.90 40.78
C ALA A 189 1.66 12.50 41.96
N HIS A 190 2.52 13.39 42.46
CA HIS A 190 3.37 13.16 43.64
C HIS A 190 2.58 13.40 44.90
N ILE A 191 2.45 12.37 45.73
CA ILE A 191 1.79 12.47 47.03
C ILE A 191 2.82 12.78 48.12
N SER A 192 2.37 13.35 49.23
CA SER A 192 3.26 13.57 50.40
C SER A 192 3.71 12.24 51.01
N CYS A 193 4.95 12.22 51.55
CA CYS A 193 5.44 11.08 52.31
C CYS A 193 4.52 10.76 53.48
N ALA A 194 4.07 9.49 53.59
CA ALA A 194 3.20 9.04 54.65
C ALA A 194 3.95 9.02 55.99
N GLY A 195 3.41 9.69 57.01
CA GLY A 195 3.96 9.72 58.38
C GLY A 195 4.89 10.92 58.69
N ALA A 196 5.66 11.43 57.69
CA ALA A 196 6.53 12.60 57.89
C ALA A 196 6.62 13.44 56.62
N SER A 197 5.73 14.39 56.42
CA SER A 197 5.70 15.28 55.25
C SER A 197 6.73 16.43 55.40
N THR A 198 7.26 16.69 56.57
CA THR A 198 8.30 17.66 56.85
C THR A 198 9.50 16.96 57.51
N LEU A 199 10.67 17.06 56.92
CA LEU A 199 11.92 16.51 57.45
C LEU A 199 12.83 17.64 57.86
N ARG A 200 13.32 17.53 59.08
CA ARG A 200 14.23 18.53 59.67
C ARG A 200 15.66 18.20 59.24
N PHE A 201 16.42 19.22 58.82
CA PHE A 201 17.88 19.10 58.69
C PHE A 201 18.52 19.14 60.06
N PHE A 202 19.22 18.06 60.43
CA PHE A 202 19.92 17.94 61.69
C PHE A 202 21.29 17.27 61.46
N PRO A 203 22.39 18.07 61.45
CA PRO A 203 23.71 17.51 61.21
C PRO A 203 24.11 16.49 62.28
N ARG A 204 24.82 15.45 61.86
CA ARG A 204 25.28 14.38 62.75
C ARG A 204 26.34 14.92 63.72
N THR A 205 26.04 14.97 65.03
CA THR A 205 26.89 15.56 66.05
C THR A 205 27.42 14.53 67.01
N GLY A 206 27.37 13.23 66.74
CA GLY A 206 27.83 12.16 67.63
C GLY A 206 26.85 11.75 68.73
N GLN A 207 25.74 12.45 68.88
CA GLN A 207 24.58 12.02 69.69
C GLN A 207 23.55 11.25 68.86
N THR A 208 22.63 10.58 69.57
CA THR A 208 21.51 9.89 68.90
C THR A 208 20.68 10.91 68.11
N ASN A 209 20.63 10.75 66.78
CA ASN A 209 19.86 11.66 65.96
C ASN A 209 18.34 11.34 66.12
N PRO A 210 17.50 12.39 66.14
CA PRO A 210 16.04 12.15 66.10
C PRO A 210 15.64 11.38 64.85
N ILE A 211 14.60 10.57 65.00
CA ILE A 211 13.95 9.94 63.88
C ILE A 211 13.40 11.01 62.92
N ASP A 212 13.24 10.69 61.66
CA ASP A 212 12.74 11.60 60.61
C ASP A 212 13.61 12.86 60.39
N THR A 213 14.92 12.72 60.55
CA THR A 213 15.88 13.78 60.24
C THR A 213 16.74 13.47 59.03
N VAL A 214 17.08 14.54 58.30
CA VAL A 214 18.11 14.54 57.24
C VAL A 214 19.40 15.09 57.84
N TYR A 215 20.44 14.28 57.87
CA TYR A 215 21.73 14.69 58.50
C TYR A 215 22.80 15.12 57.49
N ARG A 216 22.61 14.80 56.19
CA ARG A 216 23.41 15.32 55.08
C ARG A 216 22.46 15.72 53.96
N PHE A 217 22.67 16.90 53.38
CA PHE A 217 21.89 17.37 52.24
C PHE A 217 22.77 18.22 51.34
N GLU A 218 22.97 17.76 50.12
CA GLU A 218 23.86 18.37 49.14
C GLU A 218 23.04 18.88 47.97
N PHE A 219 23.42 20.04 47.48
CA PHE A 219 22.83 20.63 46.27
C PHE A 219 23.84 20.54 45.14
N GLU A 220 23.44 19.88 44.06
CA GLU A 220 24.24 19.70 42.85
C GLU A 220 23.59 20.41 41.69
N LYS A 221 24.36 21.23 40.96
CA LYS A 221 23.97 21.75 39.65
C LYS A 221 24.83 21.16 38.55
N ARG A 222 24.18 20.70 37.47
CA ARG A 222 24.81 20.14 36.26
C ARG A 222 24.39 20.90 35.02
N VAL A 223 25.26 20.91 34.02
CA VAL A 223 24.88 21.32 32.67
C VAL A 223 23.96 20.24 32.10
N ALA A 224 22.78 20.63 31.68
CA ALA A 224 21.83 19.74 31.04
C ALA A 224 21.54 20.19 29.61
N LEU A 225 20.83 19.36 28.83
CA LEU A 225 20.41 19.67 27.47
C LEU A 225 19.58 20.96 27.44
N LYS A 226 19.97 21.89 26.55
CA LYS A 226 19.28 23.18 26.43
C LYS A 226 18.04 23.09 25.53
N SER A 227 18.13 22.41 24.40
CA SER A 227 17.03 22.40 23.42
C SER A 227 16.84 21.07 22.72
N ALA A 228 15.61 20.81 22.29
CA ALA A 228 15.26 19.69 21.46
C ALA A 228 14.41 20.18 20.29
N THR A 229 14.64 19.61 19.11
CA THR A 229 13.78 19.75 17.94
C THR A 229 13.33 18.36 17.53
N VAL A 230 12.04 18.20 17.37
CA VAL A 230 11.41 16.96 16.91
C VAL A 230 10.71 17.26 15.60
N SER A 231 10.86 16.38 14.61
CA SER A 231 10.23 16.54 13.32
C SER A 231 9.70 15.20 12.80
N ASP A 232 8.71 15.28 11.90
CA ASP A 232 8.17 14.11 11.21
C ASP A 232 7.77 14.46 9.79
N TYR A 233 7.30 13.46 9.06
CA TYR A 233 6.80 13.57 7.69
C TYR A 233 5.44 12.90 7.54
N ASP A 234 4.46 13.68 7.05
CA ASP A 234 3.14 13.17 6.67
C ASP A 234 3.03 13.13 5.14
N PHE A 235 2.89 11.94 4.58
CA PHE A 235 2.75 11.78 3.14
C PHE A 235 1.39 12.29 2.60
N ILE A 236 0.38 12.45 3.46
CA ILE A 236 -0.92 13.02 3.09
C ILE A 236 -0.80 14.54 2.90
N LYS A 237 0.07 15.17 3.68
CA LYS A 237 0.33 16.61 3.66
C LYS A 237 1.84 16.88 3.52
N PRO A 238 2.46 16.48 2.41
CA PRO A 238 3.93 16.45 2.27
C PRO A 238 4.60 17.82 2.35
N ALA A 239 3.86 18.90 2.08
CA ALA A 239 4.34 20.27 2.18
C ALA A 239 4.20 20.88 3.59
N THR A 240 3.50 20.20 4.52
CA THR A 240 3.27 20.70 5.87
C THR A 240 4.47 20.31 6.76
N SER A 241 5.12 21.31 7.35
CA SER A 241 6.16 21.06 8.33
C SER A 241 5.56 20.51 9.63
N LEU A 242 6.03 19.34 10.04
CA LEU A 242 5.72 18.73 11.34
C LEU A 242 6.84 18.94 12.37
N SER A 243 7.64 19.98 12.20
CA SER A 243 8.72 20.32 13.12
C SER A 243 8.21 21.13 14.31
N GLY A 244 8.63 20.73 15.50
CA GLY A 244 8.38 21.45 16.74
C GLY A 244 9.66 21.52 17.59
N ASN A 245 9.83 22.58 18.35
CA ASN A 245 10.99 22.77 19.21
C ASN A 245 10.60 23.18 20.62
N ASN A 246 11.49 22.92 21.56
CA ASN A 246 11.43 23.45 22.92
C ASN A 246 12.83 23.73 23.43
N ALA A 247 12.97 24.76 24.28
CA ALA A 247 14.25 25.11 24.89
C ALA A 247 14.07 25.51 26.35
N ALA A 248 15.00 25.05 27.20
CA ALA A 248 15.14 25.50 28.56
C ALA A 248 15.84 26.88 28.62
N THR A 249 15.67 27.58 29.71
CA THR A 249 16.38 28.86 29.97
C THR A 249 17.85 28.69 30.13
N THR A 250 18.29 27.58 30.72
CA THR A 250 19.68 27.23 31.01
C THR A 250 20.04 25.88 30.40
N GLY A 251 21.33 25.65 30.20
CA GLY A 251 21.85 24.40 29.67
C GLY A 251 22.72 24.61 28.42
N SER A 252 23.14 23.52 27.80
CA SER A 252 23.98 23.52 26.60
C SER A 252 23.59 22.35 25.70
N GLY A 253 23.91 22.48 24.41
CA GLY A 253 23.63 21.44 23.42
C GLY A 253 22.18 21.45 22.92
N ALA A 254 21.98 20.76 21.80
CA ALA A 254 20.70 20.56 21.15
C ALA A 254 20.61 19.14 20.60
N ILE A 255 19.45 18.56 20.65
CA ILE A 255 19.15 17.30 19.96
C ILE A 255 18.13 17.53 18.83
N TYR A 256 18.24 16.71 17.79
CA TYR A 256 17.28 16.64 16.72
C TYR A 256 16.81 15.19 16.55
N GLU A 257 15.51 14.98 16.57
CA GLU A 257 14.89 13.68 16.35
C GLU A 257 13.94 13.75 15.15
N PHE A 258 13.99 12.74 14.29
CA PHE A 258 13.11 12.63 13.12
C PHE A 258 12.38 11.29 13.11
N GLY A 259 11.10 11.33 12.73
CA GLY A 259 10.29 10.12 12.57
C GLY A 259 9.76 9.57 13.89
N THR A 260 9.31 10.45 14.78
CA THR A 260 8.80 10.10 16.12
C THR A 260 7.32 9.74 16.16
N GLY A 261 6.64 9.67 15.00
CA GLY A 261 5.20 9.41 14.91
C GLY A 261 4.33 10.61 15.29
N SER A 262 4.78 11.85 15.01
CA SER A 262 3.98 13.06 15.26
C SER A 262 3.06 13.34 14.07
N ALA A 263 1.77 13.51 14.32
CA ALA A 263 0.78 13.88 13.31
C ALA A 263 0.65 15.41 13.12
N THR A 264 1.13 16.21 14.09
CA THR A 264 1.06 17.68 14.06
C THR A 264 2.33 18.31 14.61
N ALA A 265 2.60 19.56 14.21
CA ALA A 265 3.71 20.35 14.76
C ALA A 265 3.56 20.59 16.29
N SER A 266 2.32 20.66 16.79
CA SER A 266 2.02 20.77 18.21
C SER A 266 2.48 19.52 18.98
N GLU A 267 2.22 18.32 18.44
CA GLU A 267 2.71 17.06 19.02
C GLU A 267 4.24 17.00 19.01
N SER A 268 4.88 17.43 17.93
CA SER A 268 6.34 17.52 17.88
C SER A 268 6.88 18.47 18.93
N THR A 269 6.21 19.63 19.15
CA THR A 269 6.59 20.58 20.21
C THR A 269 6.40 19.97 21.60
N ALA A 270 5.32 19.24 21.84
CA ALA A 270 5.09 18.54 23.11
C ALA A 270 6.15 17.48 23.38
N LYS A 271 6.51 16.69 22.35
CA LYS A 271 7.61 15.70 22.45
C LYS A 271 8.96 16.38 22.71
N ALA A 272 9.26 17.47 22.00
CA ALA A 272 10.47 18.24 22.25
C ALA A 272 10.53 18.76 23.69
N LYS A 273 9.39 19.22 24.24
CA LYS A 273 9.28 19.62 25.64
C LYS A 273 9.59 18.47 26.60
N ILE A 274 9.02 17.29 26.37
CA ILE A 274 9.29 16.08 27.19
C ILE A 274 10.80 15.77 27.19
N ARG A 275 11.49 15.88 26.06
CA ARG A 275 12.95 15.66 25.97
C ARG A 275 13.74 16.64 26.81
N VAL A 276 13.39 17.92 26.72
CA VAL A 276 14.04 18.96 27.50
C VAL A 276 13.73 18.80 28.98
N ASP A 277 12.48 18.60 29.37
CA ASP A 277 12.08 18.41 30.76
C ASP A 277 12.80 17.20 31.38
N ALA A 278 12.87 16.07 30.71
CA ALA A 278 13.56 14.87 31.16
C ALA A 278 15.05 15.13 31.44
N ALA A 279 15.72 15.87 30.56
CA ALA A 279 17.11 16.23 30.73
C ALA A 279 17.30 17.25 31.87
N GLN A 280 16.37 18.18 32.04
CA GLN A 280 16.42 19.24 33.06
C GLN A 280 16.18 18.71 34.47
N VAL A 281 15.52 17.58 34.68
CA VAL A 281 15.38 16.94 36.00
C VAL A 281 16.73 16.75 36.66
N THR A 282 17.75 16.32 35.90
CA THR A 282 19.09 16.07 36.41
C THR A 282 19.98 17.34 36.49
N SER A 283 19.48 18.49 36.01
CA SER A 283 20.21 19.74 36.06
C SER A 283 20.37 20.28 37.50
N THR A 284 19.41 19.92 38.36
CA THR A 284 19.40 20.26 39.77
C THR A 284 19.04 19.00 40.54
N LEU A 285 20.04 18.40 41.17
CA LEU A 285 19.88 17.25 42.05
C LEU A 285 20.18 17.63 43.47
N LEU A 286 19.41 17.04 44.37
CA LEU A 286 19.59 17.13 45.79
C LEU A 286 19.91 15.73 46.29
N ARG A 287 21.01 15.56 47.00
CA ARG A 287 21.38 14.29 47.61
C ARG A 287 21.37 14.41 49.11
N GLY A 288 20.79 13.43 49.75
CA GLY A 288 20.71 13.43 51.20
C GLY A 288 20.91 12.06 51.80
N ASP A 289 21.31 12.05 53.05
CA ASP A 289 21.28 10.88 53.92
C ASP A 289 20.39 11.18 55.10
N SER A 290 19.53 10.18 55.45
CA SER A 290 18.55 10.40 56.50
C SER A 290 18.25 9.12 57.30
N PHE A 291 17.58 9.32 58.43
CA PHE A 291 16.96 8.25 59.21
C PHE A 291 15.43 8.22 59.02
N ALA A 292 14.91 9.01 58.07
CA ALA A 292 13.49 9.13 57.84
C ALA A 292 12.92 7.90 57.10
N TYR A 293 12.12 7.13 57.80
CA TYR A 293 11.45 5.94 57.23
C TYR A 293 10.44 6.27 56.15
N ALA A 294 9.84 7.47 56.22
CA ALA A 294 8.77 7.90 55.35
C ALA A 294 9.20 8.14 53.89
N LEU A 295 10.50 8.30 53.66
CA LEU A 295 10.99 8.54 52.29
C LEU A 295 10.71 7.36 51.38
N ASN A 296 10.00 7.66 50.32
CA ASN A 296 9.59 6.70 49.26
C ASN A 296 9.75 7.37 47.90
N ALA A 297 10.24 6.66 46.91
CA ALA A 297 10.37 7.23 45.57
C ALA A 297 9.03 7.72 45.03
N GLY A 298 9.01 8.88 44.37
CA GLY A 298 7.80 9.49 43.84
C GLY A 298 6.97 10.29 44.83
N THR A 299 7.33 10.27 46.14
CA THR A 299 6.65 11.08 47.17
C THR A 299 7.37 12.38 47.42
N SER A 300 6.69 13.34 48.05
CA SER A 300 7.23 14.66 48.34
C SER A 300 7.39 14.90 49.84
N PHE A 301 8.41 15.67 50.20
CA PHE A 301 8.66 16.14 51.57
C PHE A 301 9.11 17.59 51.58
N THR A 302 8.84 18.30 52.67
CA THR A 302 9.38 19.64 52.90
C THR A 302 10.64 19.53 53.75
N LEU A 303 11.77 20.07 53.29
CA LEU A 303 12.98 20.21 54.13
C LEU A 303 12.81 21.46 54.98
N SER A 304 13.21 21.37 56.28
CA SER A 304 13.26 22.52 57.21
C SER A 304 14.61 22.60 57.90
N ASP A 305 14.90 23.77 58.49
CA ASP A 305 16.06 24.06 59.31
C ASP A 305 17.41 23.89 58.63
N HIS A 306 17.45 23.83 57.31
CA HIS A 306 18.73 23.81 56.57
C HIS A 306 19.35 25.21 56.56
N PHE A 307 20.68 25.29 56.72
CA PHE A 307 21.43 26.55 56.79
C PHE A 307 21.35 27.37 55.47
N ILE A 308 21.14 26.74 54.34
CA ILE A 308 20.81 27.40 53.07
C ILE A 308 19.28 27.51 52.95
N SER A 309 18.78 28.72 53.21
CA SER A 309 17.33 28.96 53.32
C SER A 309 16.53 28.56 52.07
N THR A 310 17.12 28.67 50.87
CA THR A 310 16.47 28.30 49.59
C THR A 310 16.26 26.80 49.45
N LEU A 311 16.91 25.97 50.26
CA LEU A 311 16.70 24.52 50.27
C LEU A 311 15.57 24.10 51.23
N ASN A 312 15.12 25.01 52.12
CA ASN A 312 13.94 24.78 52.97
C ASN A 312 12.68 24.92 52.12
N ALA A 313 12.36 23.88 51.36
CA ALA A 313 11.32 23.87 50.36
C ALA A 313 10.75 22.46 50.15
N LEU A 314 9.69 22.37 49.35
CA LEU A 314 9.11 21.10 48.93
C LEU A 314 9.99 20.42 47.87
N HIS A 315 10.38 19.19 48.12
CA HIS A 315 11.18 18.34 47.24
C HIS A 315 10.44 17.03 46.94
N VAL A 316 10.71 16.44 45.77
CA VAL A 316 10.21 15.11 45.38
C VAL A 316 11.37 14.13 45.40
N VAL A 317 11.19 13.01 46.06
CA VAL A 317 12.17 11.92 46.12
C VAL A 317 12.24 11.23 44.77
N ARG A 318 13.39 11.29 44.13
CA ARG A 318 13.63 10.62 42.85
C ARG A 318 13.98 9.15 43.02
N ARG A 319 14.91 8.88 43.96
CA ARG A 319 15.44 7.55 44.26
C ARG A 319 15.81 7.46 45.70
N VAL A 320 15.61 6.31 46.33
CA VAL A 320 16.06 6.03 47.70
C VAL A 320 16.75 4.69 47.70
N HIS A 321 17.88 4.65 48.40
CA HIS A 321 18.54 3.42 48.80
C HIS A 321 18.37 3.22 50.32
N HIS A 322 17.74 2.14 50.71
CA HIS A 322 17.40 1.80 52.10
C HIS A 322 18.37 0.78 52.64
N THR A 323 18.77 0.96 53.90
CA THR A 323 19.49 -0.03 54.66
C THR A 323 18.87 -0.14 56.05
N ALA A 324 18.45 -1.33 56.40
CA ALA A 324 17.92 -1.65 57.71
C ALA A 324 18.60 -2.90 58.25
N ARG A 325 19.26 -2.83 59.40
CA ARG A 325 19.96 -3.94 60.03
C ARG A 325 20.16 -3.65 61.51
N ASP A 326 20.12 -4.66 62.33
CA ASP A 326 20.42 -4.58 63.79
C ASP A 326 19.62 -3.45 64.48
N ASP A 327 18.32 -3.36 64.20
CA ASP A 327 17.38 -2.34 64.70
C ASP A 327 17.72 -0.90 64.28
N LEU A 328 18.63 -0.72 63.34
CA LEU A 328 19.00 0.57 62.77
C LEU A 328 18.47 0.71 61.33
N TYR A 329 17.95 1.91 61.05
CA TYR A 329 17.58 2.27 59.71
C TYR A 329 18.31 3.52 59.25
N SER A 330 18.74 3.50 58.02
CA SER A 330 19.24 4.68 57.31
C SER A 330 18.93 4.60 55.83
N ASN A 331 18.90 5.72 55.20
CA ASN A 331 18.78 5.77 53.73
C ASN A 331 19.67 6.86 53.15
N SER A 332 20.04 6.67 51.90
CA SER A 332 20.54 7.72 51.02
C SER A 332 19.53 7.97 49.90
N PHE A 333 19.30 9.23 49.57
CA PHE A 333 18.29 9.57 48.59
C PHE A 333 18.75 10.64 47.60
N GLU A 334 18.14 10.61 46.42
CA GLU A 334 18.17 11.71 45.45
C GLU A 334 16.77 12.34 45.41
N ALA A 335 16.72 13.67 45.33
CA ALA A 335 15.50 14.43 45.22
C ALA A 335 15.67 15.56 44.20
N PHE A 336 14.57 16.14 43.79
CA PHE A 336 14.52 17.32 42.94
C PHE A 336 13.48 18.32 43.48
N PRO A 337 13.61 19.63 43.19
CA PRO A 337 12.60 20.61 43.60
C PRO A 337 11.21 20.28 43.03
N ALA A 338 10.19 20.29 43.84
CA ALA A 338 8.81 19.93 43.42
C ALA A 338 8.24 20.84 42.35
N ALA A 339 8.81 22.04 42.16
CA ALA A 339 8.47 22.94 41.06
C ALA A 339 8.99 22.46 39.68
N SER A 340 9.94 21.51 39.65
CA SER A 340 10.46 20.94 38.40
C SER A 340 9.54 19.85 37.90
N ALA A 341 9.17 19.94 36.61
CA ALA A 341 8.40 18.86 35.97
C ALA A 341 9.30 17.62 35.81
N PHE A 342 8.90 16.52 36.43
CA PHE A 342 9.58 15.25 36.20
C PHE A 342 9.10 14.60 34.90
N ARG A 343 10.07 14.17 34.09
CA ARG A 343 9.83 13.26 32.94
C ARG A 343 10.87 12.15 33.00
N PRO A 344 10.49 10.90 32.69
CA PRO A 344 11.46 9.81 32.66
C PRO A 344 12.45 10.02 31.52
N PRO A 345 13.75 9.71 31.74
CA PRO A 345 14.72 9.69 30.65
C PRO A 345 14.41 8.55 29.70
N MET A 346 14.73 8.73 28.41
CA MET A 346 14.60 7.66 27.41
C MET A 346 15.81 6.73 27.51
N VAL A 347 15.69 5.67 28.26
CA VAL A 347 16.74 4.67 28.49
C VAL A 347 16.42 3.32 27.87
N THR A 348 15.15 3.04 27.64
CA THR A 348 14.70 1.77 27.06
C THR A 348 14.98 1.75 25.55
N PRO A 349 15.69 0.74 25.03
CA PRO A 349 15.98 0.63 23.61
C PRO A 349 14.71 0.56 22.75
N LEU A 350 14.71 1.26 21.62
CA LEU A 350 13.64 1.13 20.64
C LEU A 350 13.78 -0.19 19.88
N PRO A 351 12.68 -0.91 19.63
CA PRO A 351 12.71 -2.11 18.80
C PRO A 351 13.07 -1.72 17.36
N ARG A 352 13.85 -2.57 16.69
CA ARG A 352 14.30 -2.34 15.32
C ARG A 352 14.06 -3.58 14.47
N ALA A 353 13.22 -3.44 13.44
CA ALA A 353 13.07 -4.43 12.40
C ALA A 353 14.17 -4.22 11.35
N MET A 354 15.29 -4.94 11.51
CA MET A 354 16.52 -4.74 10.73
C MET A 354 16.45 -5.30 9.30
N GLY A 355 15.44 -6.11 8.97
CA GLY A 355 15.27 -6.71 7.66
C GLY A 355 13.89 -6.47 7.08
N SER A 356 13.62 -7.10 5.94
CA SER A 356 12.28 -7.19 5.38
C SER A 356 11.58 -8.44 5.88
N GLU A 357 10.29 -8.37 6.05
CA GLU A 357 9.41 -9.49 6.37
C GLU A 357 8.42 -9.71 5.22
N THR A 358 7.75 -10.85 5.20
CA THR A 358 6.61 -11.05 4.29
C THR A 358 5.30 -10.98 5.05
N ALA A 359 4.25 -10.59 4.34
CA ALA A 359 2.91 -10.54 4.89
C ALA A 359 1.88 -10.88 3.81
N LYS A 360 0.73 -11.38 4.24
CA LYS A 360 -0.39 -11.68 3.35
C LYS A 360 -1.31 -10.47 3.24
N VAL A 361 -1.66 -10.08 2.03
CA VAL A 361 -2.66 -9.02 1.80
C VAL A 361 -4.03 -9.48 2.25
N VAL A 362 -4.73 -8.62 2.99
CA VAL A 362 -6.04 -8.91 3.57
C VAL A 362 -7.04 -7.78 3.32
N GLY A 363 -8.31 -8.08 3.53
CA GLY A 363 -9.41 -7.12 3.37
C GLY A 363 -10.75 -7.71 3.76
N PRO A 364 -11.86 -7.02 3.49
CA PRO A 364 -13.21 -7.52 3.78
C PRO A 364 -13.52 -8.81 3.02
N SER A 365 -14.35 -9.64 3.62
CA SER A 365 -14.83 -10.88 3.00
C SER A 365 -15.56 -10.60 1.68
N GLY A 366 -15.24 -11.37 0.63
CA GLY A 366 -15.84 -11.26 -0.69
C GLY A 366 -15.19 -10.19 -1.60
N GLU A 367 -14.19 -9.45 -1.13
CA GLU A 367 -13.38 -8.56 -1.95
C GLU A 367 -12.11 -9.26 -2.45
N GLU A 368 -11.66 -8.90 -3.65
CA GLU A 368 -10.38 -9.34 -4.23
C GLU A 368 -9.33 -8.24 -4.18
N ILE A 369 -9.78 -6.99 -4.25
CA ILE A 369 -8.95 -5.79 -4.21
C ILE A 369 -9.53 -4.88 -3.15
N TRP A 370 -8.68 -4.49 -2.18
CA TRP A 370 -9.08 -3.57 -1.13
C TRP A 370 -7.99 -2.52 -0.93
N THR A 371 -8.30 -1.28 -1.27
CA THR A 371 -7.36 -0.16 -1.23
C THR A 371 -8.08 1.14 -0.88
N ASP A 372 -7.35 2.10 -0.35
CA ASP A 372 -7.83 3.46 -0.16
C ASP A 372 -7.49 4.37 -1.36
N GLN A 373 -7.82 5.65 -1.24
CA GLN A 373 -7.54 6.67 -2.27
C GLN A 373 -6.05 6.91 -2.57
N TYR A 374 -5.14 6.44 -1.72
CA TYR A 374 -3.68 6.56 -1.89
C TYR A 374 -3.04 5.27 -2.39
N GLY A 375 -3.82 4.28 -2.75
CA GLY A 375 -3.32 2.97 -3.18
C GLY A 375 -2.68 2.15 -2.05
N ARG A 376 -3.02 2.46 -0.78
CA ARG A 376 -2.57 1.69 0.37
C ARG A 376 -3.36 0.40 0.51
N ILE A 377 -2.76 -0.61 1.07
CA ILE A 377 -3.38 -1.91 1.33
C ILE A 377 -3.19 -2.31 2.79
N LYS A 378 -3.88 -3.36 3.19
CA LYS A 378 -3.76 -3.95 4.53
C LYS A 378 -3.22 -5.36 4.44
N VAL A 379 -2.49 -5.77 5.47
CA VAL A 379 -1.82 -7.07 5.51
C VAL A 379 -2.02 -7.75 6.86
N GLN A 380 -1.77 -9.05 6.90
CA GLN A 380 -1.54 -9.79 8.13
C GLN A 380 -0.15 -10.41 8.08
N PHE A 381 0.64 -10.14 9.13
CA PHE A 381 1.95 -10.74 9.30
C PHE A 381 1.82 -12.19 9.76
N PRO A 382 2.74 -13.10 9.36
CA PRO A 382 2.70 -14.51 9.79
C PRO A 382 2.84 -14.69 11.31
N TRP A 383 3.49 -13.76 11.99
CA TRP A 383 3.67 -13.76 13.44
C TRP A 383 2.48 -13.14 14.20
N ASP A 384 1.56 -12.43 13.52
CA ASP A 384 0.38 -11.87 14.13
C ASP A 384 -0.64 -12.96 14.44
N ARG A 385 -0.68 -13.37 15.72
CA ARG A 385 -1.55 -14.45 16.22
C ARG A 385 -2.98 -13.98 16.52
N ASP A 386 -3.17 -12.69 16.71
CA ASP A 386 -4.45 -12.08 17.08
C ASP A 386 -5.25 -11.61 15.86
N GLY A 387 -4.58 -11.43 14.73
CA GLY A 387 -5.17 -11.04 13.46
C GLY A 387 -6.12 -12.10 12.90
N LYS A 388 -7.24 -11.64 12.34
CA LYS A 388 -8.31 -12.51 11.79
C LYS A 388 -8.26 -12.67 10.27
N GLY A 389 -7.24 -12.12 9.60
CA GLY A 389 -7.12 -12.13 8.16
C GLY A 389 -8.14 -11.23 7.46
N ASP A 390 -8.57 -10.18 8.12
CA ASP A 390 -9.57 -9.23 7.67
C ASP A 390 -9.01 -7.80 7.51
N ASP A 391 -9.86 -6.85 7.20
CA ASP A 391 -9.53 -5.43 7.04
C ASP A 391 -9.10 -4.73 8.35
N LYS A 392 -9.06 -5.45 9.47
CA LYS A 392 -8.62 -4.94 10.78
C LYS A 392 -7.27 -5.49 11.21
N SER A 393 -6.65 -6.35 10.43
CA SER A 393 -5.39 -7.01 10.80
C SER A 393 -4.20 -6.04 10.81
N SER A 394 -4.22 -4.94 10.03
CA SER A 394 -3.16 -3.90 10.08
C SER A 394 -3.71 -2.50 9.85
N CYS A 395 -2.86 -1.49 10.00
CA CYS A 395 -3.09 -0.15 9.45
C CYS A 395 -3.07 -0.18 7.91
N TRP A 396 -3.42 0.94 7.28
CA TRP A 396 -3.19 1.17 5.87
C TRP A 396 -1.70 1.36 5.56
N ILE A 397 -1.13 0.52 4.70
CA ILE A 397 0.29 0.51 4.37
C ILE A 397 0.49 0.95 2.92
N ARG A 398 1.40 1.92 2.69
CA ARG A 398 1.75 2.37 1.34
C ARG A 398 2.46 1.27 0.56
N VAL A 399 2.20 1.23 -0.75
CA VAL A 399 2.85 0.31 -1.69
C VAL A 399 3.84 1.09 -2.55
N SER A 400 5.09 0.66 -2.56
CA SER A 400 6.12 1.21 -3.45
C SER A 400 5.79 0.88 -4.90
N GLN A 401 5.93 1.86 -5.78
CA GLN A 401 5.74 1.71 -7.22
C GLN A 401 7.08 2.00 -7.92
N SER A 402 7.28 1.44 -9.11
CA SER A 402 8.50 1.67 -9.89
C SER A 402 8.66 3.13 -10.34
N LEU A 403 7.55 3.85 -10.49
CA LEU A 403 7.49 5.27 -10.82
C LEU A 403 6.20 5.85 -10.23
N ALA A 404 6.31 7.01 -9.55
CA ALA A 404 5.18 7.69 -8.94
C ALA A 404 5.33 9.21 -9.07
N GLY A 405 4.59 9.82 -9.98
CA GLY A 405 4.55 11.27 -10.20
C GLY A 405 3.12 11.82 -10.14
N VAL A 406 2.98 13.13 -10.29
CA VAL A 406 1.67 13.78 -10.29
C VAL A 406 0.92 13.44 -11.58
N GLY A 407 -0.05 12.54 -11.50
CA GLY A 407 -0.85 12.11 -12.64
C GLY A 407 -0.15 11.16 -13.62
N PHE A 408 1.07 10.71 -13.32
CA PHE A 408 1.77 9.72 -14.14
C PHE A 408 2.58 8.73 -13.29
N GLY A 409 2.83 7.55 -13.82
CA GLY A 409 3.62 6.52 -13.16
C GLY A 409 3.11 5.10 -13.44
N ALA A 410 3.63 4.14 -12.68
CA ALA A 410 3.16 2.76 -12.69
C ALA A 410 2.32 2.52 -11.43
N LEU A 411 1.19 1.84 -11.55
CA LEU A 411 0.32 1.51 -10.42
C LEU A 411 -0.03 0.02 -10.48
N PHE A 412 0.58 -0.76 -9.60
CA PHE A 412 0.25 -2.17 -9.39
C PHE A 412 -0.16 -2.37 -7.93
N LEU A 413 -1.42 -2.75 -7.73
CA LEU A 413 -2.00 -2.98 -6.41
C LEU A 413 -1.97 -4.47 -6.08
N PRO A 414 -1.25 -4.88 -5.03
CA PRO A 414 -1.33 -6.25 -4.54
C PRO A 414 -2.75 -6.59 -4.09
N ARG A 415 -3.22 -7.78 -4.45
CA ARG A 415 -4.59 -8.24 -4.17
C ARG A 415 -4.66 -9.09 -2.92
N ILE A 416 -5.85 -9.18 -2.34
CA ILE A 416 -6.12 -10.04 -1.18
C ILE A 416 -5.67 -11.47 -1.47
N GLY A 417 -4.93 -12.05 -0.54
CA GLY A 417 -4.34 -13.38 -0.64
C GLY A 417 -2.91 -13.42 -1.20
N GLN A 418 -2.42 -12.36 -1.82
CA GLN A 418 -1.04 -12.28 -2.31
C GLN A 418 -0.06 -12.04 -1.16
N GLU A 419 1.16 -12.50 -1.34
CA GLU A 419 2.26 -12.29 -0.41
C GLU A 419 3.10 -11.09 -0.86
N VAL A 420 3.35 -10.18 0.09
CA VAL A 420 4.10 -8.95 -0.13
C VAL A 420 5.32 -8.88 0.77
N VAL A 421 6.34 -8.18 0.32
CA VAL A 421 7.54 -7.85 1.08
C VAL A 421 7.31 -6.53 1.80
N VAL A 422 7.48 -6.54 3.11
CA VAL A 422 7.32 -5.38 3.99
C VAL A 422 8.68 -4.96 4.53
N SER A 423 9.06 -3.72 4.31
CA SER A 423 10.19 -3.04 4.95
C SER A 423 9.67 -1.97 5.91
N TYR A 424 10.53 -1.43 6.75
CA TYR A 424 10.15 -0.51 7.82
C TYR A 424 10.92 0.81 7.72
N LEU A 425 10.22 1.93 7.75
CA LEU A 425 10.82 3.25 7.72
C LEU A 425 11.61 3.47 9.02
N ASN A 426 12.89 3.83 8.91
CA ASN A 426 13.82 3.98 10.05
C ASN A 426 13.96 2.70 10.91
N ALA A 427 13.68 1.52 10.34
CA ALA A 427 13.61 0.26 11.05
C ALA A 427 12.56 0.22 12.18
N ASP A 428 11.57 1.12 12.19
CA ASP A 428 10.47 1.16 13.16
C ASP A 428 9.37 0.19 12.74
N PRO A 429 9.10 -0.89 13.50
CA PRO A 429 8.06 -1.88 13.17
C PRO A 429 6.66 -1.28 13.12
N SER A 430 6.43 -0.11 13.70
CA SER A 430 5.17 0.62 13.61
C SER A 430 5.02 1.44 12.31
N ARG A 431 6.03 1.47 11.44
CA ARG A 431 6.04 2.24 10.19
C ARG A 431 6.31 1.36 8.96
N PRO A 432 5.45 0.39 8.66
CA PRO A 432 5.63 -0.53 7.54
C PRO A 432 5.47 0.16 6.18
N LEU A 433 6.19 -0.36 5.17
CA LEU A 433 6.12 0.02 3.77
C LEU A 433 6.21 -1.24 2.91
N ILE A 434 5.26 -1.46 2.01
CA ILE A 434 5.34 -2.57 1.06
C ILE A 434 6.30 -2.20 -0.06
N THR A 435 7.35 -3.00 -0.26
CA THR A 435 8.43 -2.77 -1.21
C THR A 435 8.44 -3.73 -2.39
N GLY A 436 7.60 -4.78 -2.36
CA GLY A 436 7.49 -5.74 -3.44
C GLY A 436 6.47 -6.83 -3.15
N SER A 437 6.39 -7.81 -4.05
CA SER A 437 5.57 -9.02 -3.92
C SER A 437 6.42 -10.25 -4.26
N VAL A 438 6.08 -11.39 -3.70
CA VAL A 438 6.75 -12.66 -3.95
C VAL A 438 5.74 -13.75 -4.30
N TYR A 439 6.14 -14.65 -5.20
CA TYR A 439 5.36 -15.86 -5.46
C TYR A 439 5.58 -16.89 -4.36
N ASN A 440 4.59 -17.74 -4.16
CA ASN A 440 4.64 -18.83 -3.18
C ASN A 440 3.92 -20.08 -3.70
N GLY A 441 3.79 -21.12 -2.88
CA GLY A 441 3.15 -22.38 -3.26
C GLY A 441 1.65 -22.27 -3.65
N THR A 442 0.98 -21.20 -3.24
CA THR A 442 -0.44 -20.92 -3.59
C THR A 442 -0.53 -19.91 -4.73
N ASN A 443 0.23 -18.82 -4.66
CA ASN A 443 0.31 -17.80 -5.70
C ASN A 443 1.54 -18.07 -6.55
N THR A 444 1.36 -18.90 -7.59
CA THR A 444 2.44 -19.34 -8.49
C THR A 444 2.74 -18.32 -9.58
N THR A 445 3.89 -18.47 -10.24
CA THR A 445 4.29 -17.62 -11.36
C THR A 445 3.31 -17.68 -12.53
N PRO A 446 3.13 -16.59 -13.30
CA PRO A 446 2.21 -16.53 -14.44
C PRO A 446 2.60 -17.45 -15.61
N VAL A 447 3.83 -17.93 -15.61
CA VAL A 447 4.34 -18.92 -16.56
C VAL A 447 4.87 -20.13 -15.81
N LYS A 448 4.74 -21.31 -16.40
CA LYS A 448 5.19 -22.56 -15.77
C LYS A 448 6.72 -22.64 -15.78
N LEU A 449 7.32 -22.62 -14.60
CA LEU A 449 8.75 -22.80 -14.44
C LEU A 449 9.07 -24.25 -14.03
N PRO A 450 10.24 -24.79 -14.41
CA PRO A 450 11.30 -24.16 -15.25
C PRO A 450 11.04 -24.22 -16.76
N ASP A 451 9.96 -24.80 -17.23
CA ASP A 451 9.69 -25.10 -18.65
C ASP A 451 9.76 -23.86 -19.55
N HIS A 452 9.33 -22.70 -19.03
CA HIS A 452 9.28 -21.41 -19.73
C HIS A 452 10.18 -20.36 -19.08
N GLN A 453 11.40 -20.74 -18.68
CA GLN A 453 12.34 -19.86 -18.00
C GLN A 453 12.85 -18.69 -18.88
N THR A 454 12.67 -18.77 -20.21
CA THR A 454 13.01 -17.70 -21.16
C THR A 454 11.91 -16.65 -21.32
N GLN A 455 10.76 -16.81 -20.63
CA GLN A 455 9.64 -15.89 -20.71
C GLN A 455 9.66 -14.84 -19.61
N SER A 456 9.53 -13.58 -19.99
CA SER A 456 9.24 -12.45 -19.10
C SER A 456 7.81 -11.98 -19.34
N THR A 457 7.03 -11.78 -18.25
CA THR A 457 5.59 -11.57 -18.39
C THR A 457 5.06 -10.51 -17.42
N ILE A 458 4.24 -9.61 -17.93
CA ILE A 458 3.32 -8.78 -17.14
C ILE A 458 1.91 -9.33 -17.41
N ALA A 459 1.32 -9.95 -16.39
CA ALA A 459 -0.02 -10.53 -16.49
C ALA A 459 -0.92 -9.92 -15.42
N THR A 460 -2.12 -9.51 -15.83
CA THR A 460 -3.19 -9.07 -14.92
C THR A 460 -4.31 -10.10 -14.88
N TRP A 461 -5.25 -9.93 -13.97
CA TRP A 461 -6.35 -10.87 -13.81
C TRP A 461 -7.67 -10.13 -13.71
N SER A 462 -8.68 -10.62 -14.40
CA SER A 462 -10.03 -10.03 -14.35
C SER A 462 -10.61 -10.14 -12.93
N SER A 463 -11.20 -9.08 -12.40
CA SER A 463 -11.92 -9.03 -11.13
C SER A 463 -13.44 -8.90 -11.45
N LYS A 464 -14.37 -9.50 -10.65
CA LYS A 464 -14.16 -10.47 -9.56
C LYS A 464 -14.30 -11.88 -10.14
N GLN A 465 -13.54 -12.83 -9.58
CA GLN A 465 -13.61 -14.27 -9.93
C GLN A 465 -13.37 -14.57 -11.42
N GLY A 466 -12.60 -13.72 -12.09
CA GLY A 466 -12.18 -13.97 -13.46
C GLY A 466 -11.28 -15.20 -13.56
N THR A 467 -11.27 -15.85 -14.72
CA THR A 467 -10.42 -16.99 -15.01
C THR A 467 -9.27 -16.67 -15.97
N ALA A 468 -9.17 -15.42 -16.42
CA ALA A 468 -8.15 -14.92 -17.34
C ALA A 468 -7.95 -13.41 -17.18
N GLY A 469 -6.97 -12.83 -17.89
CA GLY A 469 -6.66 -11.41 -17.85
C GLY A 469 -5.82 -10.94 -19.02
N ASN A 470 -5.31 -9.73 -18.96
CA ASN A 470 -4.46 -9.13 -20.00
C ASN A 470 -3.01 -9.56 -19.81
N ILE A 471 -2.28 -9.73 -20.90
CA ILE A 471 -0.90 -10.23 -20.87
C ILE A 471 -0.03 -9.41 -21.82
N VAL A 472 1.15 -9.01 -21.35
CA VAL A 472 2.30 -8.63 -22.17
C VAL A 472 3.42 -9.62 -21.85
N ARG A 473 3.89 -10.37 -22.85
CA ARG A 473 4.90 -11.40 -22.66
C ARG A 473 6.00 -11.27 -23.70
N PHE A 474 7.24 -11.43 -23.24
CA PHE A 474 8.44 -11.57 -24.05
C PHE A 474 8.87 -13.04 -23.99
N GLU A 475 9.14 -13.63 -25.14
CA GLU A 475 9.83 -14.89 -25.26
C GLU A 475 11.21 -14.60 -25.83
N ASP A 476 12.27 -14.94 -25.09
CA ASP A 476 13.66 -14.67 -25.44
C ASP A 476 14.42 -15.94 -25.86
N LYS A 477 13.69 -17.04 -26.11
CA LYS A 477 14.30 -18.27 -26.63
C LYS A 477 14.82 -18.05 -28.03
N LYS A 478 16.14 -18.27 -28.21
CA LYS A 478 16.80 -18.12 -29.50
C LYS A 478 16.06 -18.85 -30.63
N ASP A 479 15.87 -18.16 -31.75
CA ASP A 479 15.15 -18.59 -32.96
C ASP A 479 13.61 -18.84 -32.73
N ALA A 480 13.08 -18.37 -31.60
CA ALA A 480 11.66 -18.42 -31.27
C ALA A 480 11.19 -17.16 -30.49
N GLU A 481 11.96 -16.08 -30.65
CA GLU A 481 11.69 -14.80 -29.97
C GLU A 481 10.30 -14.27 -30.37
N GLN A 482 9.56 -13.79 -29.35
CA GLN A 482 8.20 -13.28 -29.56
C GLN A 482 7.84 -12.18 -28.56
N LEU A 483 7.20 -11.13 -29.05
CA LEU A 483 6.44 -10.19 -28.24
C LEU A 483 4.95 -10.46 -28.42
N TYR A 484 4.27 -10.78 -27.32
CA TYR A 484 2.85 -11.17 -27.33
C TYR A 484 2.02 -10.20 -26.50
N PHE A 485 0.99 -9.62 -27.12
CA PHE A 485 -0.04 -8.82 -26.47
C PHE A 485 -1.36 -9.55 -26.48
N HIS A 486 -2.01 -9.68 -25.34
CA HIS A 486 -3.35 -10.23 -25.19
C HIS A 486 -4.23 -9.30 -24.37
N ALA A 487 -5.30 -8.85 -24.94
CA ALA A 487 -6.39 -8.17 -24.25
C ALA A 487 -7.53 -9.17 -24.00
N GLN A 488 -7.92 -9.33 -22.74
CA GLN A 488 -9.00 -10.26 -22.37
C GLN A 488 -10.35 -9.86 -22.98
N LYS A 489 -10.56 -8.58 -23.22
CA LYS A 489 -11.78 -8.07 -23.82
C LYS A 489 -11.48 -7.05 -24.92
N ASP A 490 -11.15 -5.85 -24.59
CA ASP A 490 -10.99 -4.74 -25.52
C ASP A 490 -9.53 -4.25 -25.53
N LEU A 491 -9.00 -3.96 -26.73
CA LEU A 491 -7.74 -3.25 -26.91
C LEU A 491 -8.04 -1.90 -27.56
N LEU A 492 -7.74 -0.81 -26.88
CA LEU A 492 -7.80 0.54 -27.40
C LEU A 492 -6.36 1.07 -27.57
N THR A 493 -6.05 1.57 -28.77
CA THR A 493 -4.79 2.23 -29.08
C THR A 493 -5.10 3.64 -29.57
N GLU A 494 -4.57 4.65 -28.91
CA GLU A 494 -4.73 6.06 -29.24
C GLU A 494 -3.35 6.68 -29.41
N ILE A 495 -3.13 7.41 -30.50
CA ILE A 495 -1.84 7.95 -30.89
C ILE A 495 -2.00 9.38 -31.36
N GLU A 496 -1.41 10.33 -30.65
CA GLU A 496 -1.54 11.76 -30.90
C GLU A 496 -0.89 12.25 -32.19
N ASN A 497 0.06 11.51 -32.76
CA ASN A 497 0.78 11.99 -33.94
C ASN A 497 0.83 10.92 -35.06
N ALA A 498 1.71 9.94 -34.98
CA ALA A 498 1.94 9.02 -36.07
C ALA A 498 2.13 7.58 -35.60
N LEU A 499 1.51 6.65 -36.32
CA LEU A 499 1.78 5.22 -36.19
C LEU A 499 2.58 4.75 -37.43
N THR A 500 3.70 4.09 -37.21
CA THR A 500 4.48 3.41 -38.25
C THR A 500 4.65 1.95 -37.87
N THR A 501 4.24 1.05 -38.75
CA THR A 501 4.48 -0.39 -38.60
C THR A 501 5.34 -0.88 -39.76
N THR A 502 6.44 -1.59 -39.46
CA THR A 502 7.34 -2.16 -40.49
C THR A 502 7.61 -3.62 -40.19
N VAL A 503 7.25 -4.50 -41.09
CA VAL A 503 7.61 -5.91 -41.05
C VAL A 503 8.80 -6.11 -42.01
N ILE A 504 10.01 -6.41 -41.48
CA ILE A 504 11.23 -6.53 -42.27
C ILE A 504 11.24 -7.84 -43.07
N ALA A 505 10.83 -8.93 -42.44
CA ALA A 505 10.77 -10.24 -43.06
C ALA A 505 9.58 -11.02 -42.50
N GLY A 506 8.91 -11.78 -43.35
CA GLY A 506 7.73 -12.55 -42.94
C GLY A 506 6.43 -11.90 -43.40
N ALA A 507 5.31 -12.37 -42.86
CA ALA A 507 3.97 -11.95 -43.21
C ALA A 507 3.35 -11.02 -42.15
N GLU A 508 2.53 -10.07 -42.58
CA GLU A 508 1.57 -9.37 -41.75
C GLU A 508 0.19 -10.00 -41.94
N ILE A 509 -0.46 -10.41 -40.85
CA ILE A 509 -1.75 -11.10 -40.89
C ILE A 509 -2.74 -10.36 -40.00
N HIS A 510 -3.85 -9.91 -40.57
CA HIS A 510 -5.00 -9.35 -39.84
C HIS A 510 -6.18 -10.30 -39.94
N THR A 511 -6.71 -10.78 -38.82
CA THR A 511 -7.85 -11.67 -38.76
C THR A 511 -8.94 -11.13 -37.85
N VAL A 512 -10.11 -10.83 -38.37
CA VAL A 512 -11.31 -10.54 -37.57
C VAL A 512 -12.18 -11.80 -37.64
N LYS A 513 -12.18 -12.59 -36.54
CA LYS A 513 -12.94 -13.87 -36.51
C LYS A 513 -14.42 -13.65 -36.43
N LYS A 514 -14.88 -12.56 -35.83
CA LYS A 514 -16.30 -12.27 -35.63
C LYS A 514 -16.50 -10.77 -35.41
N GLY A 515 -17.39 -10.16 -36.18
CA GLY A 515 -17.64 -8.70 -36.19
C GLY A 515 -17.03 -8.01 -37.39
N ASP A 516 -17.06 -6.70 -37.42
CA ASP A 516 -16.73 -5.84 -38.55
C ASP A 516 -15.30 -5.29 -38.47
N ARG A 517 -14.71 -4.96 -39.62
CA ARG A 517 -13.51 -4.16 -39.74
C ARG A 517 -13.83 -2.83 -40.42
N THR A 518 -13.64 -1.73 -39.76
CA THR A 518 -13.78 -0.38 -40.31
C THR A 518 -12.42 0.28 -40.47
N VAL A 519 -12.18 0.90 -41.61
CA VAL A 519 -11.05 1.80 -41.85
C VAL A 519 -11.62 3.17 -42.22
N ASP A 520 -11.37 4.17 -41.38
CA ASP A 520 -11.90 5.54 -41.56
C ASP A 520 -10.73 6.52 -41.60
N VAL A 521 -10.46 7.12 -42.76
CA VAL A 521 -9.47 8.17 -43.00
C VAL A 521 -10.22 9.48 -43.16
N GLN A 522 -10.48 10.20 -42.06
CA GLN A 522 -11.33 11.38 -42.06
C GLN A 522 -10.74 12.55 -42.86
N THR A 523 -9.44 12.75 -42.80
CA THR A 523 -8.73 13.77 -43.56
C THR A 523 -7.39 13.21 -44.05
N GLY A 524 -7.16 13.26 -45.37
CA GLY A 524 -5.92 12.75 -45.96
C GLY A 524 -6.15 11.67 -46.99
N ASN A 525 -5.10 10.94 -47.33
CA ASN A 525 -5.09 9.94 -48.42
C ASN A 525 -4.83 8.53 -47.86
N GLU A 526 -5.44 7.56 -48.46
CA GLU A 526 -5.12 6.15 -48.28
C GLU A 526 -4.35 5.68 -49.54
N THR A 527 -3.20 5.02 -49.37
CA THR A 527 -2.35 4.54 -50.46
C THR A 527 -1.99 3.08 -50.25
N HIS A 528 -2.27 2.23 -51.20
CA HIS A 528 -1.88 0.81 -51.22
C HIS A 528 -0.90 0.52 -52.36
N ASN A 529 0.32 0.13 -52.03
CA ASN A 529 1.37 -0.27 -52.98
C ASN A 529 1.67 -1.76 -52.83
N VAL A 530 1.26 -2.58 -53.78
CA VAL A 530 1.49 -4.03 -53.82
C VAL A 530 2.37 -4.37 -55.01
N LYS A 531 3.57 -4.90 -54.77
CA LYS A 531 4.46 -5.36 -55.86
C LYS A 531 4.09 -6.74 -56.39
N GLY A 532 3.46 -7.54 -55.60
CA GLY A 532 2.99 -8.87 -55.96
C GLY A 532 1.51 -8.90 -56.33
N THR A 533 0.85 -9.98 -56.03
CA THR A 533 -0.57 -10.19 -56.30
C THR A 533 -1.44 -9.61 -55.17
N ARG A 534 -2.53 -8.94 -55.54
CA ARG A 534 -3.60 -8.61 -54.62
C ARG A 534 -4.83 -9.44 -54.98
N THR A 535 -5.37 -10.19 -54.04
CA THR A 535 -6.60 -10.93 -54.17
C THR A 535 -7.64 -10.29 -53.25
N LEU A 536 -8.86 -10.11 -53.75
CA LEU A 536 -10.01 -9.68 -53.00
C LEU A 536 -11.15 -10.72 -53.24
N ASP A 537 -11.52 -11.40 -52.16
CA ASP A 537 -12.59 -12.42 -52.20
C ASP A 537 -13.71 -11.95 -51.26
N ILE A 538 -14.88 -11.67 -51.82
CA ILE A 538 -16.03 -11.12 -51.12
C ILE A 538 -17.25 -12.01 -51.42
N THR A 539 -17.77 -12.68 -50.39
CA THR A 539 -18.95 -13.55 -50.50
C THR A 539 -20.27 -12.79 -50.50
N GLY A 540 -20.29 -11.57 -50.02
CA GLY A 540 -21.48 -10.72 -49.98
C GLY A 540 -21.44 -9.60 -51.02
N ASP A 541 -22.20 -8.55 -50.80
CA ASP A 541 -22.23 -7.37 -51.66
C ASP A 541 -20.98 -6.52 -51.52
N GLU A 542 -20.44 -6.00 -52.60
CA GLU A 542 -19.38 -5.00 -52.64
C GLU A 542 -19.94 -3.70 -53.25
N THR A 543 -19.66 -2.57 -52.58
CA THR A 543 -20.12 -1.27 -53.04
C THR A 543 -18.96 -0.28 -53.09
N HIS A 544 -18.69 0.33 -54.24
CA HIS A 544 -17.73 1.42 -54.42
C HIS A 544 -18.49 2.75 -54.69
N LYS A 545 -18.24 3.76 -53.89
CA LYS A 545 -18.80 5.10 -54.08
C LYS A 545 -17.68 6.11 -54.14
N ASN A 546 -17.48 6.76 -55.29
CA ASN A 546 -16.51 7.83 -55.48
C ASN A 546 -17.22 9.15 -55.73
N GLY A 547 -16.98 10.17 -54.94
CA GLY A 547 -17.50 11.51 -55.15
C GLY A 547 -16.80 12.30 -56.24
N ALA A 548 -15.69 11.79 -56.76
CA ALA A 548 -14.87 12.43 -57.79
C ALA A 548 -14.43 11.38 -58.86
N LYS A 549 -13.29 11.58 -59.48
CA LYS A 549 -12.77 10.74 -60.53
C LYS A 549 -12.32 9.37 -60.01
N PHE A 550 -12.79 8.29 -60.66
CA PHE A 550 -12.24 6.94 -60.50
C PHE A 550 -11.44 6.60 -61.77
N THR A 551 -10.23 6.11 -61.61
CA THR A 551 -9.37 5.73 -62.71
C THR A 551 -8.79 4.35 -62.47
N GLN A 552 -8.93 3.44 -63.43
CA GLN A 552 -8.33 2.11 -63.40
C GLN A 552 -7.44 1.94 -64.65
N ASN A 553 -6.15 1.71 -64.43
CA ASN A 553 -5.17 1.48 -65.51
C ASN A 553 -4.67 0.03 -65.38
N VAL A 554 -4.92 -0.79 -66.39
CA VAL A 554 -4.45 -2.16 -66.47
C VAL A 554 -3.51 -2.27 -67.66
N LYS A 555 -2.28 -2.72 -67.46
CA LYS A 555 -1.31 -2.89 -68.54
C LYS A 555 -1.43 -4.24 -69.28
N GLY A 556 -2.02 -5.23 -68.63
CA GLY A 556 -2.33 -6.52 -69.17
C GLY A 556 -3.81 -6.66 -69.48
N ASP A 557 -4.35 -7.85 -69.38
CA ASP A 557 -5.75 -8.14 -69.62
C ASP A 557 -6.62 -7.62 -68.49
N PHE A 558 -7.81 -7.13 -68.81
CA PHE A 558 -8.88 -6.81 -67.89
C PHE A 558 -10.07 -7.67 -68.22
N GLU A 559 -10.39 -8.61 -67.34
CA GLU A 559 -11.50 -9.49 -67.50
C GLU A 559 -12.60 -9.14 -66.47
N LEU A 560 -13.84 -9.02 -66.93
CA LEU A 560 -15.00 -8.82 -66.08
C LEU A 560 -16.04 -9.91 -66.38
N VAL A 561 -16.24 -10.83 -65.50
CA VAL A 561 -17.22 -11.91 -65.58
C VAL A 561 -18.37 -11.60 -64.62
N VAL A 562 -19.59 -11.58 -65.13
CA VAL A 562 -20.80 -11.29 -64.37
C VAL A 562 -21.87 -12.36 -64.73
N ASP A 563 -22.14 -13.24 -63.77
CA ASP A 563 -23.18 -14.29 -63.96
C ASP A 563 -24.60 -13.71 -63.97
N GLY A 564 -24.80 -12.54 -63.43
CA GLY A 564 -26.08 -11.84 -63.39
C GLY A 564 -26.18 -10.70 -64.40
N LYS A 565 -26.76 -9.62 -63.99
CA LYS A 565 -26.98 -8.44 -64.85
C LYS A 565 -25.83 -7.42 -64.67
N LEU A 566 -25.18 -7.05 -65.73
CA LEU A 566 -24.31 -5.86 -65.78
C LEU A 566 -25.13 -4.64 -66.22
N THR A 567 -25.08 -3.56 -65.40
CA THR A 567 -25.71 -2.27 -65.74
C THR A 567 -24.68 -1.17 -65.70
N ILE A 568 -24.52 -0.44 -66.79
CA ILE A 568 -23.66 0.73 -66.86
C ILE A 568 -24.54 1.95 -67.13
N THR A 569 -24.63 2.87 -66.17
CA THR A 569 -25.45 4.11 -66.34
C THR A 569 -24.51 5.31 -66.24
N VAL A 570 -24.48 6.10 -67.30
CA VAL A 570 -23.59 7.27 -67.42
C VAL A 570 -24.44 8.48 -67.85
N THR A 571 -24.39 9.57 -67.15
CA THR A 571 -25.07 10.83 -67.50
C THR A 571 -24.29 11.62 -68.55
N GLY A 572 -23.01 11.38 -68.68
CA GLY A 572 -22.15 11.97 -69.72
C GLY A 572 -21.89 11.01 -70.91
N ALA A 573 -20.81 11.17 -71.59
CA ALA A 573 -20.43 10.34 -72.74
C ALA A 573 -19.77 9.01 -72.27
N VAL A 574 -20.15 7.92 -72.90
CA VAL A 574 -19.41 6.65 -72.84
C VAL A 574 -18.51 6.53 -74.07
N GLN A 575 -17.24 6.27 -73.87
CA GLN A 575 -16.29 6.01 -74.93
C GLN A 575 -15.66 4.63 -74.80
N ILE A 576 -15.83 3.79 -75.78
CA ILE A 576 -15.14 2.50 -75.89
C ILE A 576 -14.21 2.62 -77.11
N LYS A 577 -12.92 2.53 -76.87
CA LYS A 577 -11.87 2.62 -77.95
C LYS A 577 -11.00 1.38 -77.88
N SER A 578 -10.81 0.72 -78.98
CA SER A 578 -9.84 -0.37 -79.15
C SER A 578 -8.99 -0.07 -80.39
N SER A 579 -7.74 -0.41 -80.35
CA SER A 579 -6.86 -0.44 -81.54
C SER A 579 -6.96 -1.74 -82.32
N ALA A 580 -7.64 -2.73 -81.77
CA ALA A 580 -7.95 -4.02 -82.40
C ALA A 580 -9.46 -4.22 -82.48
N ASP A 581 -9.95 -5.38 -82.32
CA ASP A 581 -11.38 -5.72 -82.42
C ASP A 581 -12.17 -5.31 -81.20
N VAL A 582 -13.47 -4.99 -81.42
CA VAL A 582 -14.48 -4.90 -80.38
C VAL A 582 -15.61 -5.90 -80.78
N LEU A 583 -15.78 -6.92 -79.96
CA LEU A 583 -16.87 -7.90 -80.14
C LEU A 583 -17.98 -7.59 -79.13
N LEU A 584 -19.20 -7.41 -79.63
CA LEU A 584 -20.44 -7.38 -78.88
C LEU A 584 -21.28 -8.60 -79.28
N ASP A 585 -21.24 -9.63 -78.47
CA ASP A 585 -22.01 -10.88 -78.72
C ASP A 585 -23.12 -10.99 -77.66
N ALA A 586 -24.32 -11.22 -78.15
CA ALA A 586 -25.54 -11.37 -77.33
C ALA A 586 -26.28 -12.64 -77.69
N GLY A 587 -26.41 -13.59 -76.76
CA GLY A 587 -27.09 -14.88 -76.99
C GLY A 587 -28.54 -14.74 -77.33
N THR A 588 -29.19 -13.64 -77.01
CA THR A 588 -30.62 -13.43 -77.33
C THR A 588 -30.87 -12.16 -78.14
N SER A 589 -30.52 -10.99 -77.62
CA SER A 589 -30.77 -9.74 -78.35
C SER A 589 -29.76 -8.64 -77.97
N LEU A 590 -29.35 -7.88 -78.98
CA LEU A 590 -28.58 -6.64 -78.82
C LEU A 590 -29.46 -5.47 -79.26
N THR A 591 -29.75 -4.53 -78.36
CA THR A 591 -30.52 -3.34 -78.64
C THR A 591 -29.65 -2.08 -78.50
N SER A 592 -29.52 -1.34 -79.58
CA SER A 592 -28.83 -0.01 -79.58
C SER A 592 -29.89 1.08 -79.80
N LYS A 593 -30.02 2.03 -78.89
CA LYS A 593 -31.08 3.08 -78.98
C LYS A 593 -30.41 4.45 -78.69
N ALA A 594 -30.66 5.41 -79.54
CA ALA A 594 -30.28 6.78 -79.35
C ALA A 594 -31.50 7.71 -79.52
N ALA A 595 -31.59 8.76 -78.67
CA ALA A 595 -32.69 9.71 -78.78
C ALA A 595 -32.55 10.66 -79.99
N GLN A 596 -31.34 10.94 -80.41
CA GLN A 596 -31.07 11.84 -81.55
C GLN A 596 -30.48 11.09 -82.75
N ALA A 597 -29.30 10.53 -82.66
CA ALA A 597 -28.65 9.88 -83.80
C ALA A 597 -27.90 8.62 -83.36
N LEU A 598 -28.01 7.57 -84.09
CA LEU A 598 -27.19 6.37 -84.06
C LEU A 598 -26.34 6.33 -85.34
N THR A 599 -25.02 6.49 -85.22
CA THR A 599 -24.08 6.48 -86.32
C THR A 599 -23.25 5.22 -86.27
N GLN A 600 -23.24 4.42 -87.34
CA GLN A 600 -22.30 3.31 -87.55
C GLN A 600 -21.44 3.62 -88.77
N GLN A 601 -20.09 3.57 -88.56
CA GLN A 601 -19.17 3.90 -89.65
C GLN A 601 -18.07 2.85 -89.69
N ALA A 602 -17.75 2.36 -90.86
CA ALA A 602 -16.64 1.48 -91.10
C ALA A 602 -15.75 2.04 -92.18
N GLY A 603 -14.40 1.92 -92.03
CA GLY A 603 -13.45 2.37 -93.02
C GLY A 603 -13.42 1.53 -94.29
N THR A 604 -13.73 0.26 -94.14
CA THR A 604 -13.68 -0.67 -95.26
C THR A 604 -15.07 -1.31 -95.54
N ALA A 605 -15.64 -2.00 -94.59
CA ALA A 605 -16.92 -2.67 -94.74
C ALA A 605 -17.82 -2.60 -93.52
N LEU A 606 -19.05 -2.32 -93.68
CA LEU A 606 -20.14 -2.49 -92.71
C LEU A 606 -21.08 -3.61 -93.15
N THR A 607 -21.12 -4.70 -92.42
CA THR A 607 -21.99 -5.88 -92.80
C THR A 607 -23.09 -6.07 -91.80
N ASN A 608 -24.34 -5.99 -92.21
CA ASN A 608 -25.48 -6.32 -91.38
C ASN A 608 -26.07 -7.66 -91.95
N LYS A 609 -26.06 -8.67 -91.11
CA LYS A 609 -26.54 -10.02 -91.51
C LYS A 609 -27.63 -10.52 -90.53
N ALA A 610 -28.70 -10.98 -91.01
CA ALA A 610 -29.75 -11.61 -90.20
C ALA A 610 -30.04 -13.03 -90.74
N GLY A 611 -30.32 -13.99 -89.84
CA GLY A 611 -30.61 -15.36 -90.20
C GLY A 611 -32.06 -15.48 -90.79
N THR A 612 -32.92 -14.64 -90.32
CA THR A 612 -34.34 -14.65 -90.69
C THR A 612 -34.82 -13.34 -91.33
N GLU A 613 -34.70 -12.24 -90.64
CA GLU A 613 -35.18 -10.94 -91.06
C GLU A 613 -34.23 -9.78 -90.74
N LEU A 614 -34.01 -8.89 -91.65
CA LEU A 614 -33.39 -7.60 -91.46
C LEU A 614 -34.35 -6.47 -91.80
N THR A 615 -34.82 -5.74 -90.79
CA THR A 615 -35.78 -4.64 -91.01
C THR A 615 -35.10 -3.29 -90.83
N ASN A 616 -35.11 -2.43 -91.86
CA ASN A 616 -34.74 -1.02 -91.76
C ASN A 616 -35.98 -0.17 -91.87
N GLN A 617 -36.34 0.58 -90.89
CA GLN A 617 -37.54 1.43 -90.84
C GLN A 617 -37.20 2.87 -90.46
N ALA A 618 -37.72 3.82 -91.13
CA ALA A 618 -37.61 5.22 -90.77
C ALA A 618 -39.03 5.86 -90.77
N GLY A 619 -39.30 6.74 -89.77
CA GLY A 619 -40.56 7.45 -89.67
C GLY A 619 -40.77 8.48 -90.78
N THR A 620 -39.68 9.02 -91.31
CA THR A 620 -39.75 10.00 -92.43
C THR A 620 -38.95 9.58 -93.65
N ASN A 621 -37.63 9.40 -93.54
CA ASN A 621 -36.83 9.07 -94.70
C ASN A 621 -35.84 7.92 -94.38
N LEU A 622 -35.73 6.95 -95.28
CA LEU A 622 -34.72 5.95 -95.35
C LEU A 622 -33.84 6.27 -96.57
N LEU A 623 -32.58 6.62 -96.41
CA LEU A 623 -31.66 6.95 -97.49
C LEU A 623 -30.57 5.87 -97.59
N ASN A 624 -30.52 5.11 -98.65
CA ASN A 624 -29.43 4.21 -99.03
C ASN A 624 -28.65 4.89 -100.17
N LYS A 625 -27.37 5.20 -99.91
CA LYS A 625 -26.48 5.88 -100.87
C LYS A 625 -25.17 5.17 -101.02
N ALA A 626 -24.78 4.87 -102.19
CA ALA A 626 -23.47 4.29 -102.50
C ALA A 626 -22.69 5.21 -103.40
N GLY A 627 -21.39 5.37 -103.26
CA GLY A 627 -20.51 6.16 -104.09
C GLY A 627 -20.26 5.49 -105.47
N VAL A 628 -20.29 4.16 -105.46
CA VAL A 628 -20.04 3.37 -106.68
C VAL A 628 -21.21 2.44 -106.98
N ASN A 629 -21.54 1.43 -106.22
CA ASN A 629 -22.59 0.46 -106.44
C ASN A 629 -23.53 0.32 -105.24
N LEU A 630 -24.83 0.34 -105.48
CA LEU A 630 -25.88 -0.12 -104.57
C LEU A 630 -26.52 -1.35 -105.14
N THR A 631 -26.40 -2.54 -104.52
CA THR A 631 -26.94 -3.78 -104.99
C THR A 631 -28.01 -4.24 -103.98
N ASN A 632 -29.25 -4.42 -104.45
CA ASN A 632 -30.31 -5.06 -103.70
C ASN A 632 -30.59 -6.40 -104.40
N GLN A 633 -30.42 -7.49 -103.68
CA GLN A 633 -30.63 -8.85 -104.23
C GLN A 633 -31.51 -9.67 -103.28
N ALA A 634 -32.46 -10.39 -103.83
CA ALA A 634 -33.26 -11.35 -103.09
C ALA A 634 -33.34 -12.68 -103.88
N SER A 635 -33.23 -13.81 -103.19
CA SER A 635 -33.29 -15.11 -103.81
C SER A 635 -34.69 -15.50 -104.20
N VAL A 636 -35.72 -14.91 -103.61
CA VAL A 636 -37.11 -15.24 -103.85
C VAL A 636 -37.87 -14.01 -104.34
N GLN A 637 -37.95 -12.96 -103.62
CA GLN A 637 -38.71 -11.78 -103.98
C GLN A 637 -38.08 -10.49 -103.52
N LEU A 638 -37.96 -9.48 -104.39
CA LEU A 638 -37.64 -8.11 -104.05
C LEU A 638 -38.88 -7.26 -104.34
N GLU A 639 -39.48 -6.69 -103.29
CA GLU A 639 -40.68 -5.89 -103.41
C GLU A 639 -40.43 -4.43 -103.04
N ASN A 640 -40.75 -3.48 -103.91
CA ASN A 640 -40.70 -2.06 -103.61
C ASN A 640 -42.17 -1.55 -103.66
N LYS A 641 -42.66 -1.04 -102.53
CA LYS A 641 -44.04 -0.46 -102.42
C LYS A 641 -43.98 0.97 -101.96
N GLY A 642 -44.76 1.83 -102.50
CA GLY A 642 -44.87 3.23 -102.13
C GLY A 642 -45.99 3.93 -102.92
N ALA A 643 -46.48 5.03 -102.38
CA ALA A 643 -47.47 5.84 -103.17
C ALA A 643 -46.86 6.39 -104.45
N MET A 644 -45.53 6.59 -104.45
CA MET A 644 -44.78 6.90 -105.65
C MET A 644 -43.41 6.20 -105.57
N ILE A 645 -43.07 5.50 -106.66
CA ILE A 645 -41.72 4.89 -106.81
C ILE A 645 -41.06 5.61 -108.03
N VAL A 646 -39.98 6.29 -107.78
CA VAL A 646 -39.22 6.99 -108.82
C VAL A 646 -37.88 6.27 -108.99
N SER A 647 -37.57 5.75 -110.14
CA SER A 647 -36.31 5.18 -110.49
C SER A 647 -35.71 6.02 -111.66
N LYS A 648 -34.53 6.60 -111.43
CA LYS A 648 -33.86 7.40 -112.44
C LYS A 648 -32.44 6.95 -112.64
N ALA A 649 -31.94 6.96 -113.80
CA ALA A 649 -30.52 6.71 -114.12
C ALA A 649 -30.10 7.77 -115.13
N ASP A 650 -28.85 8.34 -114.88
CA ASP A 650 -28.29 9.36 -115.80
C ASP A 650 -27.74 8.81 -117.07
N ALA A 651 -27.38 7.52 -117.10
CA ALA A 651 -26.84 6.85 -118.30
C ALA A 651 -27.69 5.69 -118.79
N MET A 652 -27.99 4.70 -117.95
CA MET A 652 -28.74 3.52 -118.36
C MET A 652 -29.58 2.98 -117.13
N HIS A 653 -30.83 2.61 -117.40
CA HIS A 653 -31.69 1.93 -116.47
C HIS A 653 -32.17 0.60 -117.14
N ASN A 654 -31.56 -0.52 -116.76
CA ASN A 654 -31.99 -1.85 -117.29
C ASN A 654 -32.98 -2.48 -116.34
N VAL A 655 -34.03 -3.04 -116.88
CA VAL A 655 -34.96 -3.87 -116.17
C VAL A 655 -35.09 -5.18 -117.02
N GLU A 656 -34.58 -6.26 -116.46
CA GLU A 656 -34.55 -7.56 -117.10
C GLU A 656 -35.29 -8.59 -116.27
N ALA A 657 -36.04 -9.48 -116.93
CA ALA A 657 -36.67 -10.58 -116.26
C ALA A 657 -36.34 -11.88 -117.02
N GLY A 658 -35.85 -12.92 -116.26
CA GLY A 658 -35.49 -14.20 -116.85
C GLY A 658 -36.75 -14.97 -117.44
N ALA A 659 -37.94 -14.71 -116.90
CA ALA A 659 -39.16 -15.37 -117.40
C ALA A 659 -40.28 -14.38 -117.79
N MET A 660 -40.61 -13.44 -116.94
CA MET A 660 -41.69 -12.52 -117.23
C MET A 660 -41.46 -11.12 -116.62
N LEU A 661 -41.66 -10.10 -117.37
CA LEU A 661 -41.76 -8.71 -116.91
C LEU A 661 -43.21 -8.25 -117.04
N THR A 662 -43.89 -7.96 -115.97
CA THR A 662 -45.26 -7.47 -116.03
C THR A 662 -45.32 -6.03 -115.51
N LEU A 663 -45.76 -5.11 -116.34
CA LEU A 663 -46.03 -3.74 -115.98
C LEU A 663 -47.56 -3.54 -116.01
N LYS A 664 -48.19 -3.13 -114.87
CA LYS A 664 -49.61 -2.86 -114.74
C LYS A 664 -49.79 -1.43 -114.13
N GLY A 665 -50.55 -0.65 -114.75
CA GLY A 665 -50.91 0.68 -114.28
C GLY A 665 -52.17 1.18 -115.01
N ALA A 666 -52.91 2.14 -114.45
CA ALA A 666 -54.01 2.80 -115.12
C ALA A 666 -53.51 3.53 -116.39
N LEU A 667 -52.33 3.93 -116.47
CA LEU A 667 -51.60 4.42 -117.64
C LEU A 667 -50.17 3.88 -117.62
N THR A 668 -49.73 3.17 -118.61
CA THR A 668 -48.32 2.74 -118.81
C THR A 668 -47.83 3.43 -120.05
N GLN A 669 -46.77 4.29 -119.87
CA GLN A 669 -46.15 5.02 -120.98
C GLN A 669 -44.75 4.57 -121.16
N ILE A 670 -44.32 4.03 -122.23
CA ILE A 670 -43.00 3.57 -122.61
C ILE A 670 -42.59 4.38 -123.84
N ASN A 671 -41.64 5.25 -123.75
CA ASN A 671 -41.15 6.04 -124.86
C ASN A 671 -39.91 5.41 -125.46
#